data_5d6aefac5aaae2aeade72840e738bf97
#
_entry.id   5d6aefac5aaae2aeade72840e738bf97
#
_cell.length_a   1.000
_cell.length_b   1.000
_cell.length_c   1.000
_cell.angle_alpha   90.00
_cell.angle_beta   90.00
_cell.angle_gamma   90.00
#
_symmetry.space_group_name_H-M   'P 1'
#
loop_
_entity.id
_entity.type
_entity.pdbx_description
1 polymer ?
#
loop_
_entity_poly.entity_id
_entity_poly.type
_entity_poly.pdbx_seq_one_letter_code
_entity_poly.pdbx_strand_id
1 'polypeptide(L)'
;MMTKYVYAFKEGNKDMRNLLGGKGANLAEMTNLGLPIPQGFTISTEACTNYYDNGKEISEEIESQIFKALEELEKLQGKKFGDINNPLLVSVRSGARASMPGMMDTILNLGLNDVAVEGFAKKTGNPRFAYDSYRRFIQMYSDVVMEVNKSFFEKIIDELKEEKGVHYDTELTVEDLKELVNRFKKVYSDHMNGEEFPQEPREQLMGAVKAVFRSWDNPRAIVYRRMNDIPGDWGTAVNVQSMVFGNMGNTSGTGVAFTRDPATGEKGIYGEYLINAQGEDVVAGVRTPEPITKLEEDLPECYKEFMTLAHKLENHYRDMQDMEFTIEEGKLYFLQTRNGKRTAQAAIKIACDLVDEGMITPEEAVLRIDAKSLDQLLHPTFDAEELKKSTSIGEGLPASPGAAAGMVVFTAEEAKALGKGGKGKRVVLVRLETTPEDIEGMVASQGILTVRGGRTSHAAVVARGMGTCCVAGCGAININEEKEEFTLGGKTFHKGDYISLDGNTGKIYAGDIPTKEATVSGDFGRIMKWADEYRTLGVRTNADNPRDTAKAIELGAEGIGLCRTEHMFFEEDRIPKIRKMILSETVEDRTKALDELIPFQKGDFKAMYKELKNLPMTVRYLDPPLHEFLPTLEEDIIALAKDMNVTVEHLKNKIAELHEFNPMMGHRGCRLAVTYPEIARMQTRALMEAAIEVKEEEGYDITPEIMIPLVGEEKELKFVKDIVVEVAEEVKREYNSDMKYHIGTMIEIPRAALTADAIAKEAEFFSFGTNDLTQMTFGFSRDDAGKFLDAYYQNKIYEIDPFAKLDQVGVGQLVKMAAEKGRNTRPDIKLGICGEHGGEPTSVEFCHNIGLNYVSCSPYRVPIARLAAAQAKLKETM
;
A
#
# COMPACT_ATOMS: atom_id res chain seq x y z
N MET A 1 -7.66 -5.96 41.99
CA MET A 1 -8.69 -6.69 41.20
C MET A 1 -7.91 -7.59 40.24
N MET A 2 -8.31 -8.87 40.13
CA MET A 2 -7.74 -9.75 39.10
C MET A 2 -8.08 -9.21 37.72
N THR A 3 -7.11 -9.15 36.82
CA THR A 3 -7.34 -8.75 35.42
C THR A 3 -8.15 -9.83 34.72
N LYS A 4 -9.17 -9.45 33.98
CA LYS A 4 -9.99 -10.39 33.19
C LYS A 4 -9.36 -10.55 31.81
N TYR A 5 -8.96 -11.76 31.44
CA TYR A 5 -8.34 -12.12 30.18
C TYR A 5 -9.23 -12.95 29.26
N VAL A 6 -10.26 -13.64 29.83
CA VAL A 6 -11.09 -14.59 29.10
C VAL A 6 -12.55 -14.17 29.18
N TYR A 7 -13.21 -14.16 28.01
CA TYR A 7 -14.60 -13.69 27.85
C TYR A 7 -15.43 -14.74 27.12
N ALA A 8 -16.53 -15.20 27.73
CA ALA A 8 -17.52 -15.97 26.98
C ALA A 8 -18.14 -15.09 25.88
N PHE A 9 -18.61 -15.66 24.77
CA PHE A 9 -19.15 -14.85 23.66
C PHE A 9 -20.27 -13.92 24.13
N LYS A 10 -21.17 -14.38 25.01
CA LYS A 10 -22.24 -13.53 25.57
C LYS A 10 -21.76 -12.32 26.38
N GLU A 11 -20.52 -12.30 26.80
CA GLU A 11 -19.94 -11.21 27.61
C GLU A 11 -19.31 -10.09 26.77
N GLY A 12 -19.19 -10.25 25.45
CA GLY A 12 -18.60 -9.28 24.55
C GLY A 12 -19.61 -8.62 23.62
N ASN A 13 -19.12 -7.69 22.83
CA ASN A 13 -19.87 -7.03 21.75
C ASN A 13 -18.92 -6.51 20.68
N LYS A 14 -19.47 -5.96 19.58
CA LYS A 14 -18.70 -5.46 18.42
C LYS A 14 -17.72 -4.33 18.75
N ASP A 15 -17.97 -3.56 19.82
CA ASP A 15 -17.15 -2.40 20.20
C ASP A 15 -15.89 -2.84 20.97
N MET A 16 -15.83 -4.07 21.43
CA MET A 16 -14.68 -4.66 22.15
C MET A 16 -13.59 -5.21 21.21
N ARG A 17 -13.52 -4.71 19.99
CA ARG A 17 -12.59 -5.21 18.94
C ARG A 17 -11.12 -5.14 19.37
N ASN A 18 -10.74 -4.12 20.13
CA ASN A 18 -9.36 -3.96 20.61
C ASN A 18 -8.96 -5.08 21.59
N LEU A 19 -9.91 -5.57 22.34
CA LEU A 19 -9.71 -6.59 23.39
C LEU A 19 -9.94 -8.01 22.87
N LEU A 20 -11.00 -8.21 22.10
CA LEU A 20 -11.43 -9.52 21.63
C LEU A 20 -10.97 -9.87 20.20
N GLY A 21 -10.28 -8.93 19.56
CA GLY A 21 -10.01 -9.04 18.14
C GLY A 21 -11.27 -8.89 17.28
N GLY A 22 -11.10 -8.80 15.96
CA GLY A 22 -12.24 -8.65 15.06
C GLY A 22 -13.18 -9.86 15.08
N LYS A 23 -12.63 -11.07 15.07
CA LYS A 23 -13.40 -12.33 15.08
C LYS A 23 -14.15 -12.51 16.39
N GLY A 24 -13.49 -12.35 17.53
CA GLY A 24 -14.11 -12.52 18.85
C GLY A 24 -15.21 -11.51 19.11
N ALA A 25 -15.01 -10.26 18.77
CA ALA A 25 -16.02 -9.22 18.90
C ALA A 25 -17.28 -9.52 18.06
N ASN A 26 -17.09 -9.98 16.82
CA ASN A 26 -18.20 -10.33 15.94
C ASN A 26 -18.93 -11.61 16.37
N LEU A 27 -18.22 -12.62 16.88
CA LEU A 27 -18.85 -13.81 17.46
C LEU A 27 -19.72 -13.45 18.67
N ALA A 28 -19.23 -12.55 19.52
CA ALA A 28 -19.99 -12.03 20.66
C ALA A 28 -21.23 -11.26 20.20
N GLU A 29 -21.08 -10.38 19.23
CA GLU A 29 -22.19 -9.59 18.68
C GLU A 29 -23.27 -10.48 18.06
N MET A 30 -22.88 -11.45 17.21
CA MET A 30 -23.82 -12.40 16.61
C MET A 30 -24.53 -13.24 17.67
N THR A 31 -23.84 -13.64 18.74
CA THR A 31 -24.45 -14.37 19.87
C THR A 31 -25.53 -13.51 20.52
N ASN A 32 -25.26 -12.26 20.79
CA ASN A 32 -26.20 -11.32 21.41
C ASN A 32 -27.39 -10.95 20.51
N LEU A 33 -27.20 -11.01 19.19
CA LEU A 33 -28.27 -10.84 18.19
C LEU A 33 -29.16 -12.08 18.04
N GLY A 34 -28.83 -13.18 18.72
CA GLY A 34 -29.58 -14.41 18.67
C GLY A 34 -29.34 -15.26 17.42
N LEU A 35 -28.23 -15.08 16.72
CA LEU A 35 -27.84 -15.94 15.60
C LEU A 35 -27.40 -17.32 16.11
N PRO A 36 -27.56 -18.37 15.30
CA PRO A 36 -27.11 -19.72 15.65
C PRO A 36 -25.59 -19.81 15.55
N ILE A 37 -24.92 -19.54 16.66
CA ILE A 37 -23.46 -19.52 16.77
C ILE A 37 -23.02 -20.71 17.64
N PRO A 38 -22.06 -21.54 17.20
CA PRO A 38 -21.42 -22.49 18.10
C PRO A 38 -20.77 -21.73 19.24
N GLN A 39 -21.12 -22.06 20.47
CA GLN A 39 -20.67 -21.28 21.62
C GLN A 39 -19.20 -21.49 21.94
N GLY A 40 -18.61 -20.55 22.63
CA GLY A 40 -17.21 -20.57 22.99
C GLY A 40 -16.82 -19.37 23.84
N PHE A 41 -15.53 -19.13 23.89
CA PHE A 41 -14.95 -17.98 24.61
C PHE A 41 -13.75 -17.43 23.87
N THR A 42 -13.43 -16.18 24.16
CA THR A 42 -12.27 -15.46 23.58
C THR A 42 -11.24 -15.18 24.66
N ILE A 43 -9.99 -15.54 24.39
CA ILE A 43 -8.82 -15.15 25.17
C ILE A 43 -8.32 -13.85 24.56
N SER A 44 -8.24 -12.80 25.38
CA SER A 44 -8.04 -11.42 24.90
C SER A 44 -6.65 -11.15 24.30
N THR A 45 -6.56 -10.05 23.55
CA THR A 45 -5.26 -9.54 23.05
C THR A 45 -4.30 -9.18 24.19
N GLU A 46 -4.81 -8.78 25.35
CA GLU A 46 -4.01 -8.50 26.53
C GLU A 46 -3.34 -9.77 27.07
N ALA A 47 -3.98 -10.93 26.95
CA ALA A 47 -3.37 -12.20 27.29
C ALA A 47 -2.18 -12.53 26.36
N CYS A 48 -2.28 -12.19 25.08
CA CYS A 48 -1.19 -12.34 24.13
C CYS A 48 0.01 -11.44 24.50
N THR A 49 -0.24 -10.18 24.82
CA THR A 49 0.80 -9.26 25.29
C THR A 49 1.46 -9.80 26.55
N ASN A 50 0.65 -10.24 27.51
CA ASN A 50 1.18 -10.88 28.75
C ASN A 50 2.06 -12.11 28.45
N TYR A 51 1.66 -12.95 27.50
CA TYR A 51 2.46 -14.10 27.05
C TYR A 51 3.87 -13.68 26.57
N TYR A 52 3.96 -12.64 25.74
CA TYR A 52 5.27 -12.15 25.27
C TYR A 52 6.09 -11.49 26.40
N ASP A 53 5.45 -10.72 27.27
CA ASP A 53 6.10 -10.08 28.40
C ASP A 53 6.58 -11.10 29.45
N ASN A 54 5.89 -12.24 29.55
CA ASN A 54 6.21 -13.35 30.47
C ASN A 54 7.15 -14.41 29.84
N GLY A 55 8.01 -14.02 28.94
CA GLY A 55 9.00 -14.92 28.32
C GLY A 55 8.38 -16.02 27.42
N LYS A 56 7.27 -15.75 26.80
CA LYS A 56 6.50 -16.67 25.93
C LYS A 56 5.89 -17.85 26.69
N GLU A 57 5.47 -17.59 27.92
CA GLU A 57 4.73 -18.53 28.74
C GLU A 57 3.37 -17.93 29.16
N ILE A 58 2.34 -18.79 29.21
CA ILE A 58 1.01 -18.40 29.69
C ILE A 58 1.04 -18.41 31.22
N SER A 59 0.64 -17.30 31.85
CA SER A 59 0.61 -17.19 33.30
C SER A 59 -0.47 -18.13 33.92
N GLU A 60 -0.27 -18.55 35.17
CA GLU A 60 -1.24 -19.37 35.89
C GLU A 60 -2.62 -18.69 35.99
N GLU A 61 -2.66 -17.36 36.11
CA GLU A 61 -3.89 -16.59 36.13
C GLU A 61 -4.68 -16.74 34.85
N ILE A 62 -4.03 -16.62 33.68
CA ILE A 62 -4.65 -16.79 32.37
C ILE A 62 -5.09 -18.24 32.19
N GLU A 63 -4.26 -19.21 32.51
CA GLU A 63 -4.56 -20.64 32.40
C GLU A 63 -5.79 -21.00 33.25
N SER A 64 -5.87 -20.52 34.47
CA SER A 64 -7.02 -20.72 35.37
C SER A 64 -8.30 -20.16 34.77
N GLN A 65 -8.25 -18.97 34.16
CA GLN A 65 -9.43 -18.38 33.50
C GLN A 65 -9.86 -19.18 32.26
N ILE A 66 -8.88 -19.71 31.50
CA ILE A 66 -9.17 -20.58 30.33
C ILE A 66 -9.93 -21.83 30.76
N PHE A 67 -9.46 -22.55 31.78
CA PHE A 67 -10.11 -23.78 32.23
C PHE A 67 -11.47 -23.51 32.87
N LYS A 68 -11.64 -22.40 33.58
CA LYS A 68 -12.95 -22.00 34.07
C LYS A 68 -13.94 -21.73 32.94
N ALA A 69 -13.51 -21.02 31.90
CA ALA A 69 -14.35 -20.80 30.73
C ALA A 69 -14.69 -22.10 29.98
N LEU A 70 -13.75 -23.05 29.93
CA LEU A 70 -13.96 -24.36 29.35
C LEU A 70 -15.04 -25.14 30.13
N GLU A 71 -14.98 -25.13 31.44
CA GLU A 71 -16.01 -25.79 32.29
C GLU A 71 -17.41 -25.19 32.10
N GLU A 72 -17.49 -23.85 31.92
CA GLU A 72 -18.77 -23.20 31.60
C GLU A 72 -19.27 -23.61 30.21
N LEU A 73 -18.37 -23.71 29.22
CA LEU A 73 -18.70 -24.17 27.87
C LEU A 73 -19.19 -25.62 27.88
N GLU A 74 -18.54 -26.51 28.63
CA GLU A 74 -18.96 -27.91 28.83
C GLU A 74 -20.40 -27.98 29.36
N LYS A 75 -20.72 -27.19 30.38
CA LYS A 75 -22.09 -27.09 30.92
C LYS A 75 -23.08 -26.59 29.88
N LEU A 76 -22.74 -25.56 29.14
CA LEU A 76 -23.60 -24.98 28.12
C LEU A 76 -23.89 -25.96 26.97
N GLN A 77 -22.88 -26.72 26.55
CA GLN A 77 -22.99 -27.70 25.46
C GLN A 77 -23.55 -29.06 25.92
N GLY A 78 -23.60 -29.37 27.22
CA GLY A 78 -23.97 -30.66 27.73
C GLY A 78 -22.99 -31.78 27.33
N LYS A 79 -21.75 -31.42 27.07
CA LYS A 79 -20.64 -32.29 26.65
C LYS A 79 -19.43 -32.03 27.54
N LYS A 80 -18.54 -32.99 27.62
CA LYS A 80 -17.32 -32.83 28.39
C LYS A 80 -16.09 -32.99 27.53
N PHE A 81 -15.11 -32.09 27.70
CA PHE A 81 -13.85 -32.12 26.99
C PHE A 81 -13.05 -33.36 27.36
N GLY A 82 -12.73 -34.20 26.34
CA GLY A 82 -12.07 -35.47 26.55
C GLY A 82 -12.98 -36.63 27.08
N ASP A 83 -14.30 -36.47 27.11
CA ASP A 83 -15.21 -37.54 27.51
C ASP A 83 -15.13 -38.71 26.54
N ILE A 84 -15.17 -39.90 27.09
CA ILE A 84 -15.12 -41.16 26.35
C ILE A 84 -16.44 -41.49 25.64
N ASN A 85 -17.57 -40.91 26.04
CA ASN A 85 -18.89 -41.21 25.49
C ASN A 85 -19.50 -40.09 24.66
N ASN A 86 -19.28 -38.82 25.06
CA ASN A 86 -19.83 -37.66 24.39
C ASN A 86 -18.84 -36.49 24.46
N PRO A 87 -17.72 -36.58 23.73
CA PRO A 87 -16.67 -35.58 23.82
C PRO A 87 -17.11 -34.22 23.28
N LEU A 88 -16.78 -33.15 24.02
CA LEU A 88 -16.76 -31.81 23.50
C LEU A 88 -15.49 -31.67 22.63
N LEU A 89 -15.65 -31.24 21.39
CA LEU A 89 -14.55 -30.88 20.52
C LEU A 89 -14.57 -29.38 20.29
N VAL A 90 -13.40 -28.77 20.26
CA VAL A 90 -13.27 -27.34 20.05
C VAL A 90 -12.27 -27.00 18.94
N SER A 91 -12.45 -25.82 18.33
CA SER A 91 -11.46 -25.18 17.49
C SER A 91 -10.74 -24.10 18.28
N VAL A 92 -9.48 -23.86 17.95
CA VAL A 92 -8.68 -22.74 18.47
C VAL A 92 -8.23 -21.91 17.29
N ARG A 93 -8.69 -20.66 17.22
CA ARG A 93 -8.49 -19.77 16.08
C ARG A 93 -7.95 -18.43 16.53
N SER A 94 -7.05 -17.86 15.73
CA SER A 94 -6.59 -16.48 15.91
C SER A 94 -7.69 -15.46 15.64
N GLY A 95 -7.56 -14.28 16.26
CA GLY A 95 -8.48 -13.16 16.06
C GLY A 95 -7.78 -11.85 16.34
N ALA A 96 -7.01 -11.33 15.37
CA ALA A 96 -6.37 -10.01 15.50
C ALA A 96 -7.39 -8.86 15.36
N ARG A 97 -7.02 -7.67 15.81
CA ARG A 97 -7.84 -6.45 15.67
C ARG A 97 -8.08 -6.11 14.20
N ALA A 98 -7.05 -6.30 13.35
CA ALA A 98 -7.13 -6.19 11.91
C ALA A 98 -7.20 -7.58 11.26
N SER A 99 -7.92 -7.68 10.15
CA SER A 99 -8.01 -8.95 9.41
C SER A 99 -6.67 -9.28 8.75
N MET A 100 -6.13 -10.47 9.05
CA MET A 100 -4.86 -10.98 8.53
C MET A 100 -5.05 -12.38 7.94
N PRO A 101 -5.73 -12.53 6.79
CA PRO A 101 -6.11 -13.84 6.25
C PRO A 101 -4.89 -14.71 5.95
N GLY A 102 -4.90 -15.95 6.44
CA GLY A 102 -3.83 -16.93 6.18
C GLY A 102 -2.50 -16.65 6.88
N MET A 103 -2.41 -15.55 7.67
CA MET A 103 -1.15 -15.16 8.31
C MET A 103 -0.92 -15.86 9.65
N MET A 104 -1.99 -16.26 10.34
CA MET A 104 -1.95 -16.90 11.65
C MET A 104 -2.65 -18.23 11.64
N ASP A 105 -2.37 -19.04 12.62
CA ASP A 105 -2.73 -20.45 12.66
C ASP A 105 -4.11 -20.73 13.23
N THR A 106 -4.66 -21.87 12.85
CA THR A 106 -5.95 -22.42 13.31
C THR A 106 -5.76 -23.91 13.60
N ILE A 107 -6.33 -24.39 14.69
CA ILE A 107 -6.34 -25.82 15.05
C ILE A 107 -7.79 -26.28 15.27
N LEU A 108 -8.19 -27.35 14.62
CA LEU A 108 -9.54 -27.92 14.70
C LEU A 108 -9.54 -29.27 15.43
N ASN A 109 -10.71 -29.68 15.90
CA ASN A 109 -10.96 -31.00 16.48
C ASN A 109 -10.18 -31.29 17.78
N LEU A 110 -9.80 -30.26 18.53
CA LEU A 110 -9.17 -30.49 19.84
C LEU A 110 -10.09 -31.22 20.77
N GLY A 111 -9.53 -32.12 21.57
CA GLY A 111 -10.23 -32.98 22.48
C GLY A 111 -10.29 -34.42 22.02
N LEU A 112 -9.93 -34.70 20.76
CA LEU A 112 -9.79 -36.07 20.26
C LEU A 112 -8.50 -36.73 20.75
N ASN A 113 -8.63 -37.97 21.14
CA ASN A 113 -7.55 -38.89 21.50
C ASN A 113 -7.97 -40.31 21.16
N ASP A 114 -7.16 -41.30 21.48
CA ASP A 114 -7.44 -42.71 21.19
C ASP A 114 -8.73 -43.22 21.81
N VAL A 115 -9.12 -42.68 22.95
CA VAL A 115 -10.34 -43.07 23.67
C VAL A 115 -11.54 -42.23 23.22
N ALA A 116 -11.43 -40.94 23.15
CA ALA A 116 -12.53 -40.05 22.78
C ALA A 116 -13.04 -40.31 21.36
N VAL A 117 -12.17 -40.71 20.41
CA VAL A 117 -12.56 -41.02 19.03
C VAL A 117 -13.53 -42.20 18.96
N GLU A 118 -13.39 -43.20 19.80
CA GLU A 118 -14.31 -44.33 19.87
C GLU A 118 -15.71 -43.92 20.37
N GLY A 119 -15.76 -43.08 21.43
CA GLY A 119 -17.00 -42.49 21.92
C GLY A 119 -17.67 -41.59 20.89
N PHE A 120 -16.89 -40.80 20.21
CA PHE A 120 -17.33 -39.92 19.12
C PHE A 120 -17.91 -40.70 17.93
N ALA A 121 -17.24 -41.79 17.54
CA ALA A 121 -17.73 -42.72 16.52
C ALA A 121 -19.09 -43.36 16.90
N LYS A 122 -19.25 -43.81 18.14
CA LYS A 122 -20.52 -44.35 18.66
C LYS A 122 -21.63 -43.31 18.73
N LYS A 123 -21.30 -42.11 19.23
CA LYS A 123 -22.27 -41.02 19.41
C LYS A 123 -22.81 -40.52 18.08
N THR A 124 -21.96 -40.40 17.07
CA THR A 124 -22.33 -39.92 15.72
C THR A 124 -22.92 -41.03 14.85
N GLY A 125 -22.73 -42.30 15.23
CA GLY A 125 -23.08 -43.45 14.38
C GLY A 125 -22.27 -43.50 13.08
N ASN A 126 -21.16 -42.74 12.99
CA ASN A 126 -20.32 -42.62 11.81
C ASN A 126 -18.84 -42.78 12.18
N PRO A 127 -18.33 -43.99 12.30
CA PRO A 127 -16.92 -44.23 12.63
C PRO A 127 -15.95 -43.66 11.62
N ARG A 128 -16.31 -43.67 10.33
CA ARG A 128 -15.48 -43.09 9.29
C ARG A 128 -15.25 -41.59 9.52
N PHE A 129 -16.32 -40.85 9.79
CA PHE A 129 -16.25 -39.45 10.11
C PHE A 129 -15.39 -39.17 11.35
N ALA A 130 -15.56 -39.95 12.41
CA ALA A 130 -14.80 -39.77 13.65
C ALA A 130 -13.29 -39.99 13.44
N TYR A 131 -12.88 -41.03 12.72
CA TYR A 131 -11.48 -41.29 12.44
C TYR A 131 -10.88 -40.34 11.41
N ASP A 132 -11.65 -39.83 10.44
CA ASP A 132 -11.21 -38.78 9.56
C ASP A 132 -10.94 -37.45 10.32
N SER A 133 -11.82 -37.13 11.26
CA SER A 133 -11.61 -35.95 12.13
C SER A 133 -10.38 -36.12 13.02
N TYR A 134 -10.10 -37.31 13.50
CA TYR A 134 -8.92 -37.55 14.33
C TYR A 134 -7.62 -37.47 13.53
N ARG A 135 -7.55 -38.05 12.34
CA ARG A 135 -6.36 -37.96 11.50
C ARG A 135 -6.06 -36.50 11.12
N ARG A 136 -7.11 -35.72 10.79
CA ARG A 136 -6.99 -34.29 10.51
C ARG A 136 -6.45 -33.50 11.71
N PHE A 137 -6.94 -33.83 12.90
CA PHE A 137 -6.44 -33.22 14.13
C PHE A 137 -4.97 -33.55 14.38
N ILE A 138 -4.54 -34.81 14.22
CA ILE A 138 -3.15 -35.20 14.42
C ILE A 138 -2.24 -34.43 13.45
N GLN A 139 -2.60 -34.37 12.18
CA GLN A 139 -1.83 -33.64 11.15
C GLN A 139 -1.74 -32.15 11.51
N MET A 140 -2.85 -31.51 11.78
CA MET A 140 -2.91 -30.09 12.04
C MET A 140 -2.19 -29.70 13.33
N TYR A 141 -2.39 -30.46 14.40
CA TYR A 141 -1.70 -30.23 15.66
C TYR A 141 -0.18 -30.43 15.52
N SER A 142 0.22 -31.47 14.83
CA SER A 142 1.64 -31.74 14.57
C SER A 142 2.31 -30.62 13.78
N ASP A 143 1.66 -30.13 12.72
CA ASP A 143 2.20 -29.06 11.88
C ASP A 143 2.22 -27.70 12.60
N VAL A 144 1.11 -27.31 13.19
CA VAL A 144 0.93 -25.97 13.78
C VAL A 144 1.55 -25.85 15.17
N VAL A 145 1.30 -26.82 16.05
CA VAL A 145 1.73 -26.72 17.45
C VAL A 145 3.15 -27.22 17.63
N MET A 146 3.48 -28.35 16.99
CA MET A 146 4.75 -29.05 17.19
C MET A 146 5.75 -28.81 16.06
N GLU A 147 5.39 -28.04 15.04
CA GLU A 147 6.26 -27.66 13.91
C GLU A 147 6.81 -28.84 13.10
N VAL A 148 6.04 -29.94 13.07
CA VAL A 148 6.32 -31.10 12.19
C VAL A 148 5.65 -30.88 10.84
N ASN A 149 6.43 -30.65 9.80
CA ASN A 149 5.95 -30.22 8.48
C ASN A 149 4.83 -31.15 7.94
N LYS A 150 3.71 -30.56 7.55
CA LYS A 150 2.53 -31.27 7.02
C LYS A 150 2.85 -32.17 5.82
N SER A 151 3.87 -31.87 5.04
CA SER A 151 4.25 -32.66 3.88
C SER A 151 4.57 -34.12 4.21
N PHE A 152 5.05 -34.41 5.42
CA PHE A 152 5.28 -35.79 5.87
C PHE A 152 3.97 -36.57 5.99
N PHE A 153 2.91 -35.92 6.44
CA PHE A 153 1.58 -36.52 6.58
C PHE A 153 0.87 -36.65 5.24
N GLU A 154 0.97 -35.62 4.39
CA GLU A 154 0.40 -35.65 3.03
C GLU A 154 0.98 -36.80 2.20
N LYS A 155 2.28 -37.02 2.32
CA LYS A 155 2.95 -38.16 1.67
C LYS A 155 2.36 -39.51 2.13
N ILE A 156 2.14 -39.69 3.41
CA ILE A 156 1.57 -40.92 3.96
C ILE A 156 0.13 -41.16 3.47
N ILE A 157 -0.69 -40.10 3.36
CA ILE A 157 -2.02 -40.18 2.77
C ILE A 157 -1.95 -40.64 1.32
N ASP A 158 -1.07 -40.04 0.53
CA ASP A 158 -0.92 -40.37 -0.88
C ASP A 158 -0.43 -41.82 -1.09
N GLU A 159 0.54 -42.27 -0.29
CA GLU A 159 0.99 -43.65 -0.27
C GLU A 159 -0.15 -44.61 0.05
N LEU A 160 -0.98 -44.34 1.06
CA LEU A 160 -2.11 -45.18 1.40
C LEU A 160 -3.19 -45.20 0.31
N LYS A 161 -3.47 -44.06 -0.32
CA LYS A 161 -4.39 -44.00 -1.46
C LYS A 161 -3.91 -44.84 -2.64
N GLU A 162 -2.62 -44.78 -2.95
CA GLU A 162 -2.02 -45.66 -3.98
C GLU A 162 -2.14 -47.13 -3.61
N GLU A 163 -1.81 -47.51 -2.35
CA GLU A 163 -1.92 -48.89 -1.88
C GLU A 163 -3.35 -49.43 -2.01
N LYS A 164 -4.35 -48.57 -1.79
CA LYS A 164 -5.79 -48.94 -1.82
C LYS A 164 -6.43 -48.74 -3.20
N GLY A 165 -5.75 -48.13 -4.14
CA GLY A 165 -6.25 -47.85 -5.49
C GLY A 165 -7.38 -46.83 -5.55
N VAL A 166 -7.39 -45.85 -4.63
CA VAL A 166 -8.38 -44.76 -4.53
C VAL A 166 -7.77 -43.41 -4.86
N HIS A 167 -8.56 -42.44 -5.29
CA HIS A 167 -8.10 -41.10 -5.69
C HIS A 167 -8.38 -40.02 -4.66
N TYR A 168 -9.49 -40.16 -3.92
CA TYR A 168 -9.94 -39.14 -2.96
C TYR A 168 -9.91 -39.66 -1.53
N ASP A 169 -9.64 -38.82 -0.57
CA ASP A 169 -9.65 -39.11 0.86
C ASP A 169 -11.03 -39.65 1.29
N THR A 170 -12.09 -39.20 0.63
CA THR A 170 -13.48 -39.63 0.88
C THR A 170 -13.75 -41.11 0.53
N GLU A 171 -12.90 -41.74 -0.24
CA GLU A 171 -13.00 -43.13 -0.65
C GLU A 171 -12.32 -44.10 0.34
N LEU A 172 -11.53 -43.58 1.29
CA LEU A 172 -10.89 -44.41 2.33
C LEU A 172 -11.93 -44.96 3.31
N THR A 173 -11.78 -46.22 3.65
CA THR A 173 -12.67 -46.92 4.62
C THR A 173 -12.33 -46.57 6.06
N VAL A 174 -13.17 -47.03 7.02
CA VAL A 174 -12.88 -46.86 8.44
C VAL A 174 -11.57 -47.51 8.83
N GLU A 175 -11.31 -48.70 8.33
CA GLU A 175 -10.07 -49.45 8.59
C GLU A 175 -8.86 -48.73 8.01
N ASP A 176 -8.99 -48.18 6.82
CA ASP A 176 -7.94 -47.37 6.21
C ASP A 176 -7.62 -46.12 7.03
N LEU A 177 -8.64 -45.43 7.53
CA LEU A 177 -8.47 -44.25 8.39
C LEU A 177 -7.86 -44.58 9.75
N LYS A 178 -8.23 -45.73 10.35
CA LYS A 178 -7.58 -46.26 11.57
C LYS A 178 -6.09 -46.52 11.34
N GLU A 179 -5.76 -47.12 10.21
CA GLU A 179 -4.40 -47.39 9.81
C GLU A 179 -3.65 -46.04 9.60
N LEU A 180 -4.29 -45.08 8.96
CA LEU A 180 -3.73 -43.74 8.71
C LEU A 180 -3.44 -43.01 10.03
N VAL A 181 -4.34 -43.07 10.99
CA VAL A 181 -4.13 -42.48 12.34
C VAL A 181 -2.89 -43.10 13.00
N ASN A 182 -2.69 -44.42 12.91
CA ASN A 182 -1.50 -45.06 13.46
C ASN A 182 -0.21 -44.65 12.73
N ARG A 183 -0.25 -44.56 11.40
CA ARG A 183 0.89 -44.08 10.61
C ARG A 183 1.20 -42.62 10.95
N PHE A 184 0.21 -41.77 11.15
CA PHE A 184 0.39 -40.36 11.55
C PHE A 184 1.01 -40.20 12.94
N LYS A 185 0.54 -40.99 13.91
CA LYS A 185 1.14 -41.01 15.26
C LYS A 185 2.60 -41.43 15.22
N LYS A 186 2.93 -42.38 14.34
CA LYS A 186 4.31 -42.81 14.12
C LYS A 186 5.16 -41.69 13.51
N VAL A 187 4.67 -41.00 12.47
CA VAL A 187 5.36 -39.85 11.87
C VAL A 187 5.63 -38.80 12.95
N TYR A 188 4.64 -38.48 13.79
CA TYR A 188 4.80 -37.57 14.92
C TYR A 188 5.94 -38.02 15.84
N SER A 189 5.89 -39.28 16.32
CA SER A 189 6.87 -39.84 17.23
C SER A 189 8.29 -39.83 16.63
N ASP A 190 8.42 -40.22 15.35
CA ASP A 190 9.70 -40.23 14.64
C ASP A 190 10.34 -38.83 14.57
N HIS A 191 9.56 -37.76 14.50
CA HIS A 191 10.03 -36.38 14.44
C HIS A 191 10.14 -35.71 15.84
N MET A 192 9.50 -36.30 16.87
CA MET A 192 9.49 -35.78 18.22
C MET A 192 10.36 -36.61 19.18
N ASN A 193 11.46 -37.17 18.68
CA ASN A 193 12.44 -37.94 19.47
C ASN A 193 11.82 -39.13 20.25
N GLY A 194 10.79 -39.75 19.69
CA GLY A 194 10.10 -40.89 20.30
C GLY A 194 8.96 -40.53 21.26
N GLU A 195 8.62 -39.27 21.40
CA GLU A 195 7.46 -38.83 22.17
C GLU A 195 6.16 -39.27 21.48
N GLU A 196 5.17 -39.64 22.28
CA GLU A 196 3.84 -40.00 21.77
C GLU A 196 3.00 -38.75 21.52
N PHE A 197 2.07 -38.85 20.55
CA PHE A 197 1.10 -37.79 20.28
C PHE A 197 0.28 -37.47 21.54
N PRO A 198 0.12 -36.20 21.94
CA PRO A 198 -0.54 -35.78 23.19
C PRO A 198 -1.98 -36.33 23.30
N GLN A 199 -2.25 -37.07 24.34
CA GLN A 199 -3.55 -37.70 24.62
C GLN A 199 -4.38 -36.91 25.64
N GLU A 200 -3.76 -36.03 26.43
CA GLU A 200 -4.47 -35.25 27.43
C GLU A 200 -5.12 -34.00 26.79
N PRO A 201 -6.47 -33.89 26.77
CA PRO A 201 -7.15 -32.80 26.09
C PRO A 201 -6.78 -31.39 26.58
N ARG A 202 -6.58 -31.23 27.89
CA ARG A 202 -6.17 -29.92 28.43
C ARG A 202 -4.78 -29.51 27.98
N GLU A 203 -3.86 -30.43 27.87
CA GLU A 203 -2.53 -30.20 27.32
C GLU A 203 -2.60 -29.80 25.83
N GLN A 204 -3.45 -30.51 25.05
CA GLN A 204 -3.72 -30.17 23.66
C GLN A 204 -4.21 -28.71 23.54
N LEU A 205 -5.17 -28.32 24.37
CA LEU A 205 -5.74 -26.96 24.36
C LEU A 205 -4.70 -25.89 24.64
N MET A 206 -3.92 -26.09 25.69
CA MET A 206 -2.88 -25.12 26.08
C MET A 206 -1.77 -25.01 25.02
N GLY A 207 -1.38 -26.14 24.43
CA GLY A 207 -0.44 -26.17 23.31
C GLY A 207 -0.96 -25.39 22.10
N ALA A 208 -2.23 -25.55 21.77
CA ALA A 208 -2.88 -24.82 20.68
C ALA A 208 -2.97 -23.31 20.95
N VAL A 209 -3.32 -22.89 22.15
CA VAL A 209 -3.38 -21.48 22.55
C VAL A 209 -2.01 -20.82 22.44
N LYS A 210 -0.95 -21.48 22.97
CA LYS A 210 0.44 -21.01 22.83
C LYS A 210 0.86 -20.89 21.36
N ALA A 211 0.50 -21.85 20.53
CA ALA A 211 0.82 -21.84 19.11
C ALA A 211 0.19 -20.64 18.37
N VAL A 212 -1.06 -20.32 18.69
CA VAL A 212 -1.75 -19.16 18.11
C VAL A 212 -1.10 -17.86 18.58
N PHE A 213 -0.74 -17.72 19.85
CA PHE A 213 0.00 -16.54 20.32
C PHE A 213 1.36 -16.42 19.62
N ARG A 214 2.09 -17.52 19.49
CA ARG A 214 3.38 -17.57 18.79
C ARG A 214 3.24 -17.18 17.32
N SER A 215 2.15 -17.51 16.67
CA SER A 215 1.93 -17.22 15.24
C SER A 215 1.84 -15.72 14.93
N TRP A 216 1.60 -14.86 15.94
CA TRP A 216 1.67 -13.41 15.79
C TRP A 216 3.04 -12.95 15.29
N ASP A 217 4.11 -13.61 15.73
CA ASP A 217 5.50 -13.31 15.33
C ASP A 217 6.04 -14.22 14.22
N ASN A 218 5.19 -14.95 13.52
CA ASN A 218 5.60 -15.67 12.31
C ASN A 218 6.12 -14.70 11.25
N PRO A 219 7.17 -15.04 10.48
CA PRO A 219 7.74 -14.17 9.45
C PRO A 219 6.70 -13.62 8.47
N ARG A 220 5.77 -14.46 8.02
CA ARG A 220 4.66 -14.03 7.12
C ARG A 220 3.73 -13.00 7.79
N ALA A 221 3.45 -13.17 9.08
CA ALA A 221 2.59 -12.25 9.83
C ALA A 221 3.28 -10.89 10.05
N ILE A 222 4.58 -10.90 10.35
CA ILE A 222 5.39 -9.68 10.49
C ILE A 222 5.41 -8.89 9.18
N VAL A 223 5.70 -9.57 8.06
CA VAL A 223 5.71 -8.92 6.74
C VAL A 223 4.34 -8.33 6.40
N TYR A 224 3.28 -9.10 6.62
CA TYR A 224 1.91 -8.64 6.36
C TYR A 224 1.56 -7.40 7.19
N ARG A 225 1.88 -7.41 8.48
CA ARG A 225 1.64 -6.25 9.36
C ARG A 225 2.35 -5.00 8.86
N ARG A 226 3.62 -5.14 8.49
CA ARG A 226 4.41 -4.03 7.94
C ARG A 226 3.80 -3.47 6.65
N MET A 227 3.34 -4.34 5.75
CA MET A 227 2.72 -3.92 4.49
C MET A 227 1.36 -3.24 4.67
N ASN A 228 0.69 -3.51 5.78
CA ASN A 228 -0.66 -3.01 6.06
C ASN A 228 -0.71 -2.03 7.24
N ASP A 229 0.43 -1.50 7.68
CA ASP A 229 0.54 -0.52 8.77
C ASP A 229 -0.12 -1.00 10.08
N ILE A 230 -0.02 -2.29 10.39
CA ILE A 230 -0.56 -2.88 11.63
C ILE A 230 0.52 -2.90 12.71
N PRO A 231 0.32 -2.21 13.86
CA PRO A 231 1.30 -2.18 14.93
C PRO A 231 1.62 -3.56 15.51
N GLY A 232 2.88 -3.81 15.77
CA GLY A 232 3.36 -5.09 16.29
C GLY A 232 2.95 -5.38 17.74
N ASP A 233 2.66 -4.35 18.51
CA ASP A 233 2.26 -4.42 19.93
C ASP A 233 0.78 -4.77 20.15
N TRP A 234 -0.02 -4.85 19.09
CA TRP A 234 -1.44 -5.16 19.22
C TRP A 234 -1.73 -6.59 19.70
N GLY A 235 -0.90 -7.54 19.32
CA GLY A 235 -1.14 -8.94 19.60
C GLY A 235 -2.37 -9.53 18.89
N THR A 236 -2.67 -10.78 19.20
CA THR A 236 -3.86 -11.48 18.71
C THR A 236 -4.70 -12.03 19.85
N ALA A 237 -6.02 -11.99 19.70
CA ALA A 237 -6.91 -12.77 20.54
C ALA A 237 -6.95 -14.23 20.04
N VAL A 238 -7.43 -15.13 20.90
CA VAL A 238 -7.63 -16.55 20.60
C VAL A 238 -9.09 -16.91 20.86
N ASN A 239 -9.76 -17.45 19.87
CA ASN A 239 -11.14 -17.90 19.99
C ASN A 239 -11.17 -19.42 20.14
N VAL A 240 -11.72 -19.89 21.26
CA VAL A 240 -11.99 -21.30 21.54
C VAL A 240 -13.48 -21.52 21.36
N GLN A 241 -13.85 -22.31 20.37
CA GLN A 241 -15.24 -22.45 19.94
C GLN A 241 -15.60 -23.91 19.77
N SER A 242 -16.79 -24.30 20.22
CA SER A 242 -17.30 -25.67 20.02
C SER A 242 -17.37 -25.97 18.52
N MET A 243 -16.98 -27.19 18.15
CA MET A 243 -17.01 -27.64 16.76
C MET A 243 -18.45 -27.94 16.30
N VAL A 244 -18.73 -27.59 15.06
CA VAL A 244 -19.87 -28.09 14.25
C VAL A 244 -19.29 -28.63 12.94
N PHE A 245 -19.94 -29.66 12.40
CA PHE A 245 -19.36 -30.48 11.36
C PHE A 245 -20.20 -30.46 10.08
N GLY A 246 -19.64 -29.92 9.00
CA GLY A 246 -20.25 -29.93 7.67
C GLY A 246 -20.06 -31.25 6.90
N ASN A 247 -19.29 -32.18 7.44
CA ASN A 247 -18.98 -33.47 6.82
C ASN A 247 -19.65 -34.69 7.48
N MET A 248 -20.87 -34.48 8.00
CA MET A 248 -21.69 -35.54 8.59
C MET A 248 -22.75 -36.14 7.62
N GLY A 249 -22.48 -36.10 6.35
CA GLY A 249 -23.35 -36.65 5.31
C GLY A 249 -24.00 -35.60 4.44
N ASN A 250 -24.99 -36.02 3.64
CA ASN A 250 -25.55 -35.14 2.58
C ASN A 250 -26.52 -34.05 3.10
N THR A 251 -26.89 -34.08 4.37
CA THR A 251 -27.67 -33.02 5.04
C THR A 251 -26.75 -32.01 5.76
N SER A 252 -25.46 -32.14 5.57
CA SER A 252 -24.42 -31.29 6.14
C SER A 252 -23.60 -30.62 5.05
N GLY A 253 -23.03 -29.50 5.35
CA GLY A 253 -22.19 -28.75 4.40
C GLY A 253 -21.52 -27.56 5.05
N THR A 254 -20.69 -26.88 4.28
CA THR A 254 -20.01 -25.66 4.71
C THR A 254 -19.87 -24.71 3.53
N GLY A 255 -19.77 -23.43 3.82
CA GLY A 255 -19.61 -22.43 2.78
C GLY A 255 -19.17 -21.05 3.28
N VAL A 256 -18.91 -20.20 2.30
CA VAL A 256 -18.59 -18.79 2.50
C VAL A 256 -19.48 -17.96 1.58
N ALA A 257 -19.97 -16.84 2.08
CA ALA A 257 -20.81 -15.96 1.28
C ALA A 257 -20.70 -14.50 1.69
N PHE A 258 -20.97 -13.65 0.72
CA PHE A 258 -21.01 -12.20 0.85
C PHE A 258 -22.42 -11.69 0.62
N THR A 259 -22.82 -10.63 1.30
CA THR A 259 -24.11 -9.99 1.07
C THR A 259 -24.16 -9.15 -0.21
N ARG A 260 -22.99 -8.83 -0.76
CA ARG A 260 -22.81 -8.15 -2.06
C ARG A 260 -21.58 -8.70 -2.76
N ASP A 261 -21.51 -8.57 -4.08
CA ASP A 261 -20.35 -9.03 -4.84
C ASP A 261 -19.09 -8.25 -4.41
N PRO A 262 -18.05 -8.91 -3.87
CA PRO A 262 -16.84 -8.24 -3.42
C PRO A 262 -15.97 -7.70 -4.55
N ALA A 263 -16.19 -8.12 -5.79
CA ALA A 263 -15.46 -7.64 -6.96
C ALA A 263 -16.14 -6.44 -7.61
N THR A 264 -17.47 -6.45 -7.74
CA THR A 264 -18.23 -5.43 -8.47
C THR A 264 -19.05 -4.50 -7.58
N GLY A 265 -19.40 -4.93 -6.37
CA GLY A 265 -20.29 -4.21 -5.46
C GLY A 265 -21.79 -4.43 -5.73
N GLU A 266 -22.16 -5.26 -6.70
CA GLU A 266 -23.55 -5.56 -6.99
C GLU A 266 -24.26 -6.19 -5.79
N LYS A 267 -25.50 -5.73 -5.55
CA LYS A 267 -26.34 -6.21 -4.45
C LYS A 267 -26.84 -7.62 -4.71
N GLY A 268 -26.68 -8.51 -3.75
CA GLY A 268 -27.13 -9.91 -3.82
C GLY A 268 -26.15 -10.84 -3.10
N ILE A 269 -26.65 -11.97 -2.65
CA ILE A 269 -25.81 -12.98 -1.98
C ILE A 269 -24.87 -13.61 -3.02
N TYR A 270 -23.61 -13.54 -2.74
CA TYR A 270 -22.51 -14.05 -3.57
C TYR A 270 -21.66 -15.00 -2.76
N GLY A 271 -21.53 -16.24 -3.16
CA GLY A 271 -20.77 -17.22 -2.38
C GLY A 271 -20.82 -18.63 -2.94
N GLU A 272 -20.15 -19.52 -2.20
CA GLU A 272 -19.94 -20.90 -2.57
C GLU A 272 -20.11 -21.81 -1.36
N TYR A 273 -20.53 -23.05 -1.60
CA TYR A 273 -20.67 -24.07 -0.57
C TYR A 273 -20.30 -25.47 -1.09
N LEU A 274 -20.05 -26.38 -0.17
CA LEU A 274 -19.87 -27.80 -0.43
C LEU A 274 -20.76 -28.62 0.51
N ILE A 275 -21.45 -29.61 -0.03
CA ILE A 275 -22.15 -30.63 0.75
C ILE A 275 -21.15 -31.66 1.26
N ASN A 276 -21.36 -32.17 2.48
CA ASN A 276 -20.50 -33.15 3.12
C ASN A 276 -19.01 -32.77 3.08
N ALA A 277 -18.70 -31.57 3.59
CA ALA A 277 -17.36 -30.97 3.59
C ALA A 277 -17.10 -30.13 4.85
N GLN A 278 -15.85 -30.01 5.21
CA GLN A 278 -15.36 -29.02 6.17
C GLN A 278 -14.82 -27.77 5.46
N GLY A 279 -14.65 -26.67 6.21
CA GLY A 279 -14.15 -25.39 5.67
C GLY A 279 -12.81 -25.50 4.93
N GLU A 280 -11.93 -26.37 5.39
CA GLU A 280 -10.64 -26.67 4.76
C GLU A 280 -10.80 -27.21 3.33
N ASP A 281 -11.84 -28.01 3.09
CA ASP A 281 -12.09 -28.64 1.80
C ASP A 281 -12.52 -27.61 0.73
N VAL A 282 -13.20 -26.53 1.15
CA VAL A 282 -13.58 -25.41 0.29
C VAL A 282 -12.33 -24.64 -0.17
N VAL A 283 -11.40 -24.42 0.75
CA VAL A 283 -10.17 -23.65 0.49
C VAL A 283 -9.12 -24.46 -0.26
N ALA A 284 -9.02 -25.75 0.03
CA ALA A 284 -8.03 -26.65 -0.58
C ALA A 284 -8.26 -26.93 -2.08
N GLY A 285 -9.45 -26.65 -2.59
CA GLY A 285 -9.78 -26.82 -4.01
C GLY A 285 -9.80 -28.27 -4.49
N VAL A 286 -9.87 -29.23 -3.58
CA VAL A 286 -9.93 -30.68 -3.89
C VAL A 286 -11.25 -31.04 -4.59
N ARG A 287 -12.33 -30.34 -4.22
CA ARG A 287 -13.65 -30.45 -4.84
C ARG A 287 -14.07 -29.08 -5.34
N THR A 288 -14.77 -29.02 -6.47
CA THR A 288 -15.30 -27.75 -7.01
C THR A 288 -16.51 -27.32 -6.18
N PRO A 289 -16.48 -26.14 -5.53
CA PRO A 289 -17.63 -25.61 -4.81
C PRO A 289 -18.80 -25.30 -5.73
N GLU A 290 -20.01 -25.38 -5.19
CA GLU A 290 -21.24 -24.99 -5.88
C GLU A 290 -21.61 -23.53 -5.52
N PRO A 291 -22.23 -22.80 -6.45
CA PRO A 291 -22.77 -21.48 -6.15
C PRO A 291 -23.77 -21.52 -5.02
N ILE A 292 -23.74 -20.54 -4.13
CA ILE A 292 -24.65 -20.48 -2.95
C ILE A 292 -26.14 -20.55 -3.32
N THR A 293 -26.51 -20.09 -4.51
CA THR A 293 -27.89 -20.15 -5.00
C THR A 293 -28.41 -21.56 -5.15
N LYS A 294 -27.53 -22.53 -5.45
CA LYS A 294 -27.91 -23.94 -5.56
C LYS A 294 -28.28 -24.58 -4.20
N LEU A 295 -27.87 -23.97 -3.10
CA LEU A 295 -28.26 -24.41 -1.76
C LEU A 295 -29.80 -24.36 -1.57
N GLU A 296 -30.50 -23.51 -2.31
CA GLU A 296 -31.97 -23.47 -2.32
C GLU A 296 -32.58 -24.80 -2.78
N GLU A 297 -31.94 -25.49 -3.69
CA GLU A 297 -32.36 -26.81 -4.17
C GLU A 297 -31.95 -27.93 -3.20
N ASP A 298 -30.71 -27.89 -2.70
CA ASP A 298 -30.14 -28.95 -1.89
C ASP A 298 -30.66 -28.95 -0.44
N LEU A 299 -30.75 -27.77 0.19
CA LEU A 299 -31.17 -27.58 1.57
C LEU A 299 -32.05 -26.32 1.70
N PRO A 300 -33.30 -26.34 1.22
CA PRO A 300 -34.12 -25.13 1.06
C PRO A 300 -34.40 -24.38 2.37
N GLU A 301 -34.63 -25.10 3.47
CA GLU A 301 -34.91 -24.45 4.76
C GLU A 301 -33.65 -23.73 5.30
N CYS A 302 -32.48 -24.34 5.15
CA CYS A 302 -31.21 -23.72 5.52
C CYS A 302 -30.91 -22.51 4.66
N TYR A 303 -31.18 -22.57 3.36
CA TYR A 303 -31.01 -21.41 2.47
C TYR A 303 -31.89 -20.24 2.87
N LYS A 304 -33.16 -20.50 3.15
CA LYS A 304 -34.11 -19.47 3.57
C LYS A 304 -33.71 -18.82 4.90
N GLU A 305 -33.28 -19.63 5.87
CA GLU A 305 -32.78 -19.15 7.15
C GLU A 305 -31.49 -18.32 6.92
N PHE A 306 -30.56 -18.81 6.10
CA PHE A 306 -29.33 -18.12 5.74
C PHE A 306 -29.62 -16.75 5.15
N MET A 307 -30.50 -16.65 4.17
CA MET A 307 -30.88 -15.38 3.52
C MET A 307 -31.43 -14.38 4.54
N THR A 308 -32.30 -14.83 5.43
CA THR A 308 -32.88 -13.97 6.48
C THR A 308 -31.82 -13.43 7.42
N LEU A 309 -30.90 -14.28 7.87
CA LEU A 309 -29.85 -13.91 8.82
C LEU A 309 -28.75 -13.08 8.15
N ALA A 310 -28.44 -13.33 6.90
CA ALA A 310 -27.48 -12.53 6.13
C ALA A 310 -27.97 -11.07 5.98
N HIS A 311 -29.23 -10.88 5.63
CA HIS A 311 -29.83 -9.54 5.59
C HIS A 311 -29.87 -8.87 6.96
N LYS A 312 -30.17 -9.61 8.00
CA LYS A 312 -30.12 -9.10 9.38
C LYS A 312 -28.72 -8.59 9.75
N LEU A 313 -27.69 -9.33 9.38
CA LEU A 313 -26.29 -8.94 9.63
C LEU A 313 -25.88 -7.69 8.84
N GLU A 314 -26.20 -7.62 7.55
CA GLU A 314 -25.91 -6.43 6.74
C GLU A 314 -26.58 -5.19 7.30
N ASN A 315 -27.84 -5.26 7.66
CA ASN A 315 -28.57 -4.17 8.26
C ASN A 315 -28.02 -3.74 9.63
N HIS A 316 -27.62 -4.72 10.45
CA HIS A 316 -27.07 -4.45 11.78
C HIS A 316 -25.71 -3.76 11.71
N TYR A 317 -24.81 -4.26 10.89
CA TYR A 317 -23.49 -3.67 10.70
C TYR A 317 -23.48 -2.47 9.74
N ARG A 318 -24.58 -2.29 9.01
CA ARG A 318 -24.74 -1.22 8.03
C ARG A 318 -23.62 -1.23 6.99
N ASP A 319 -23.18 -2.43 6.64
CA ASP A 319 -22.13 -2.68 5.66
C ASP A 319 -22.25 -4.10 5.09
N MET A 320 -21.67 -4.31 3.90
CA MET A 320 -21.53 -5.62 3.29
C MET A 320 -20.83 -6.60 4.25
N GLN A 321 -21.37 -7.78 4.36
CA GLN A 321 -20.84 -8.82 5.24
C GLN A 321 -20.23 -9.98 4.45
N ASP A 322 -19.11 -10.46 4.95
CA ASP A 322 -18.44 -11.70 4.59
C ASP A 322 -18.71 -12.72 5.70
N MET A 323 -19.33 -13.82 5.37
CA MET A 323 -19.85 -14.79 6.34
C MET A 323 -19.30 -16.19 6.05
N GLU A 324 -18.90 -16.88 7.12
CA GLU A 324 -18.60 -18.30 7.07
C GLU A 324 -19.72 -19.04 7.81
N PHE A 325 -20.23 -20.11 7.21
CA PHE A 325 -21.30 -20.91 7.78
C PHE A 325 -21.06 -22.41 7.62
N THR A 326 -21.67 -23.19 8.50
CA THR A 326 -21.68 -24.64 8.45
C THR A 326 -23.10 -25.16 8.73
N ILE A 327 -23.51 -26.16 8.00
CA ILE A 327 -24.77 -26.86 8.21
C ILE A 327 -24.41 -28.25 8.74
N GLU A 328 -24.87 -28.56 9.94
CA GLU A 328 -24.72 -29.88 10.57
C GLU A 328 -26.07 -30.53 10.64
N GLU A 329 -26.26 -31.62 9.89
CA GLU A 329 -27.50 -32.41 9.88
C GLU A 329 -28.77 -31.52 9.72
N GLY A 330 -28.76 -30.66 8.75
CA GLY A 330 -29.88 -29.76 8.46
C GLY A 330 -30.02 -28.53 9.35
N LYS A 331 -29.08 -28.31 10.27
CA LYS A 331 -29.07 -27.15 11.17
C LYS A 331 -27.97 -26.17 10.79
N LEU A 332 -28.35 -24.91 10.51
CA LEU A 332 -27.44 -23.84 10.13
C LEU A 332 -26.72 -23.23 11.34
N TYR A 333 -25.43 -22.98 11.18
CA TYR A 333 -24.58 -22.23 12.11
C TYR A 333 -23.73 -21.20 11.39
N PHE A 334 -23.62 -20.00 11.95
CA PHE A 334 -22.65 -19.00 11.53
C PHE A 334 -21.36 -19.15 12.34
N LEU A 335 -20.24 -19.26 11.66
CA LEU A 335 -18.92 -19.40 12.30
C LEU A 335 -18.19 -18.06 12.40
N GLN A 336 -18.45 -17.15 11.47
CA GLN A 336 -17.80 -15.85 11.40
C GLN A 336 -18.64 -14.90 10.58
N THR A 337 -18.63 -13.64 10.96
CA THR A 337 -18.98 -12.52 10.09
C THR A 337 -17.93 -11.43 10.22
N ARG A 338 -17.73 -10.69 9.15
CA ARG A 338 -16.89 -9.47 9.11
C ARG A 338 -17.36 -8.56 8.00
N ASN A 339 -16.97 -7.29 8.08
CA ASN A 339 -17.12 -6.39 6.94
C ASN A 339 -16.27 -6.96 5.79
N GLY A 340 -16.91 -7.20 4.65
CA GLY A 340 -16.29 -7.93 3.56
C GLY A 340 -15.11 -7.17 2.94
N LYS A 341 -14.00 -7.88 2.73
CA LYS A 341 -12.93 -7.38 1.88
C LYS A 341 -13.46 -7.26 0.46
N ARG A 342 -13.11 -6.18 -0.19
CA ARG A 342 -13.66 -5.80 -1.50
C ARG A 342 -12.63 -5.05 -2.32
N THR A 343 -12.81 -5.04 -3.62
CA THR A 343 -12.04 -4.19 -4.52
C THR A 343 -12.35 -2.72 -4.26
N ALA A 344 -11.48 -1.83 -4.71
CA ALA A 344 -11.72 -0.40 -4.63
C ALA A 344 -13.02 0.01 -5.38
N GLN A 345 -13.26 -0.58 -6.53
CA GLN A 345 -14.49 -0.36 -7.31
C GLN A 345 -15.73 -0.77 -6.51
N ALA A 346 -15.72 -1.96 -5.93
CA ALA A 346 -16.81 -2.45 -5.10
C ALA A 346 -17.03 -1.57 -3.86
N ALA A 347 -15.95 -1.13 -3.21
CA ALA A 347 -16.04 -0.26 -2.04
C ALA A 347 -16.79 1.05 -2.35
N ILE A 348 -16.47 1.67 -3.47
CA ILE A 348 -17.12 2.91 -3.91
C ILE A 348 -18.59 2.66 -4.25
N LYS A 349 -18.88 1.63 -5.02
CA LYS A 349 -20.27 1.29 -5.38
C LYS A 349 -21.11 0.98 -4.14
N ILE A 350 -20.61 0.13 -3.26
CA ILE A 350 -21.32 -0.26 -2.03
C ILE A 350 -21.57 0.97 -1.15
N ALA A 351 -20.57 1.83 -0.96
CA ALA A 351 -20.75 3.05 -0.16
C ALA A 351 -21.85 3.96 -0.72
N CYS A 352 -21.86 4.19 -2.03
CA CYS A 352 -22.90 4.98 -2.68
C CYS A 352 -24.29 4.32 -2.59
N ASP A 353 -24.38 3.02 -2.84
CA ASP A 353 -25.64 2.25 -2.74
C ASP A 353 -26.21 2.30 -1.31
N LEU A 354 -25.35 2.15 -0.28
CA LEU A 354 -25.78 2.22 1.11
C LEU A 354 -26.28 3.62 1.50
N VAL A 355 -25.74 4.68 0.93
CA VAL A 355 -26.27 6.05 1.09
C VAL A 355 -27.64 6.15 0.43
N ASP A 356 -27.79 5.68 -0.80
CA ASP A 356 -29.04 5.71 -1.55
C ASP A 356 -30.14 4.87 -0.87
N GLU A 357 -29.77 3.78 -0.21
CA GLU A 357 -30.67 2.95 0.60
C GLU A 357 -31.02 3.58 1.96
N GLY A 358 -30.42 4.72 2.31
CA GLY A 358 -30.64 5.40 3.59
C GLY A 358 -30.01 4.69 4.78
N MET A 359 -29.08 3.77 4.53
CA MET A 359 -28.42 2.97 5.57
C MET A 359 -27.27 3.71 6.23
N ILE A 360 -26.55 4.53 5.46
CA ILE A 360 -25.43 5.37 5.94
C ILE A 360 -25.56 6.79 5.40
N THR A 361 -24.84 7.72 6.01
CA THR A 361 -24.73 9.10 5.54
C THR A 361 -23.60 9.27 4.53
N PRO A 362 -23.56 10.35 3.73
CA PRO A 362 -22.42 10.66 2.87
C PRO A 362 -21.10 10.78 3.65
N GLU A 363 -21.12 11.33 4.86
CA GLU A 363 -19.97 11.42 5.75
C GLU A 363 -19.42 10.02 6.10
N GLU A 364 -20.30 9.11 6.47
CA GLU A 364 -19.93 7.73 6.75
C GLU A 364 -19.37 7.02 5.51
N ALA A 365 -19.94 7.29 4.35
CA ALA A 365 -19.45 6.74 3.07
C ALA A 365 -18.02 7.20 2.78
N VAL A 366 -17.72 8.48 2.93
CA VAL A 366 -16.37 9.05 2.76
C VAL A 366 -15.38 8.40 3.73
N LEU A 367 -15.77 8.22 5.00
CA LEU A 367 -14.89 7.62 6.02
C LEU A 367 -14.61 6.13 5.82
N ARG A 368 -15.48 5.40 5.14
CA ARG A 368 -15.34 3.95 4.93
C ARG A 368 -14.36 3.56 3.84
N ILE A 369 -14.08 4.44 2.91
CA ILE A 369 -13.22 4.15 1.76
C ILE A 369 -11.77 4.30 2.19
N ASP A 370 -10.97 3.27 1.93
CA ASP A 370 -9.52 3.35 2.08
C ASP A 370 -8.95 4.26 0.98
N ALA A 371 -8.41 5.40 1.38
CA ALA A 371 -7.89 6.38 0.44
C ALA A 371 -6.78 5.82 -0.46
N LYS A 372 -5.92 4.94 0.06
CA LYS A 372 -4.86 4.28 -0.72
C LYS A 372 -5.43 3.42 -1.86
N SER A 373 -6.59 2.82 -1.64
CA SER A 373 -7.22 1.93 -2.62
C SER A 373 -7.67 2.65 -3.89
N LEU A 374 -7.88 3.97 -3.84
CA LEU A 374 -8.25 4.76 -5.01
C LEU A 374 -7.20 4.69 -6.14
N ASP A 375 -5.96 4.42 -5.78
CA ASP A 375 -4.88 4.27 -6.76
C ASP A 375 -5.19 3.17 -7.79
N GLN A 376 -5.82 2.09 -7.36
CA GLN A 376 -6.23 0.98 -8.23
C GLN A 376 -7.26 1.39 -9.30
N LEU A 377 -8.04 2.44 -9.06
CA LEU A 377 -9.06 2.93 -9.99
C LEU A 377 -8.52 3.85 -11.08
N LEU A 378 -7.30 4.33 -10.89
CA LEU A 378 -6.67 5.32 -11.76
C LEU A 378 -5.70 4.69 -12.77
N HIS A 379 -5.45 3.40 -12.66
CA HIS A 379 -4.48 2.66 -13.47
C HIS A 379 -5.11 1.44 -14.16
N PRO A 380 -4.57 1.01 -15.31
CA PRO A 380 -5.00 -0.22 -15.97
C PRO A 380 -4.85 -1.44 -15.08
N THR A 381 -5.69 -2.45 -15.29
CA THR A 381 -5.65 -3.75 -14.62
C THR A 381 -5.56 -4.89 -15.64
N PHE A 382 -5.07 -6.06 -15.22
CA PHE A 382 -5.12 -7.25 -16.07
C PHE A 382 -6.53 -7.83 -16.12
N ASP A 383 -6.83 -8.52 -17.22
CA ASP A 383 -7.98 -9.40 -17.26
C ASP A 383 -7.80 -10.53 -16.23
N ALA A 384 -8.76 -10.67 -15.33
CA ALA A 384 -8.63 -11.56 -14.17
C ALA A 384 -8.55 -13.04 -14.56
N GLU A 385 -9.28 -13.45 -15.61
CA GLU A 385 -9.29 -14.84 -16.06
C GLU A 385 -7.99 -15.21 -16.76
N GLU A 386 -7.46 -14.30 -17.57
CA GLU A 386 -6.16 -14.52 -18.25
C GLU A 386 -5.00 -14.48 -17.25
N LEU A 387 -5.07 -13.63 -16.22
CA LEU A 387 -4.06 -13.57 -15.17
C LEU A 387 -3.99 -14.87 -14.37
N LYS A 388 -5.14 -15.48 -14.03
CA LYS A 388 -5.21 -16.77 -13.32
C LYS A 388 -4.54 -17.92 -14.08
N LYS A 389 -4.52 -17.87 -15.40
CA LYS A 389 -3.88 -18.86 -16.26
C LYS A 389 -2.36 -18.67 -16.38
N SER A 390 -1.86 -17.52 -15.92
CA SER A 390 -0.46 -17.12 -16.10
C SER A 390 0.34 -17.42 -14.83
N THR A 391 1.60 -17.81 -15.03
CA THR A 391 2.53 -18.07 -13.93
C THR A 391 3.60 -16.98 -13.90
N SER A 392 3.84 -16.39 -12.75
CA SER A 392 4.93 -15.42 -12.57
C SER A 392 6.29 -16.07 -12.81
N ILE A 393 7.13 -15.38 -13.55
CA ILE A 393 8.52 -15.79 -13.83
C ILE A 393 9.55 -15.09 -12.95
N GLY A 394 9.13 -14.06 -12.22
CA GLY A 394 9.97 -13.29 -11.31
C GLY A 394 9.20 -12.21 -10.59
N GLU A 395 9.84 -11.60 -9.63
CA GLU A 395 9.24 -10.54 -8.79
C GLU A 395 10.28 -9.45 -8.49
N GLY A 396 9.83 -8.20 -8.59
CA GLY A 396 10.58 -7.04 -8.15
C GLY A 396 9.75 -6.21 -7.17
N LEU A 397 10.18 -4.99 -6.90
CA LEU A 397 9.44 -4.08 -6.04
C LEU A 397 8.27 -3.45 -6.80
N PRO A 398 7.06 -3.44 -6.23
CA PRO A 398 5.92 -2.70 -6.79
C PRO A 398 6.18 -1.19 -6.63
N ALA A 399 6.77 -0.59 -7.64
CA ALA A 399 7.27 0.78 -7.61
C ALA A 399 6.24 1.80 -8.08
N SER A 400 5.43 1.45 -9.09
CA SER A 400 4.29 2.26 -9.53
C SER A 400 3.15 1.34 -9.96
N PRO A 401 1.91 1.61 -9.52
CA PRO A 401 0.79 0.69 -9.70
C PRO A 401 0.35 0.56 -11.16
N GLY A 402 -0.51 -0.43 -11.40
CA GLY A 402 -1.11 -0.70 -12.69
C GLY A 402 -0.60 -1.99 -13.32
N ALA A 403 -1.22 -2.34 -14.44
CA ALA A 403 -0.84 -3.47 -15.27
C ALA A 403 -0.29 -2.98 -16.61
N ALA A 404 0.81 -3.55 -17.05
CA ALA A 404 1.38 -3.24 -18.34
C ALA A 404 1.75 -4.51 -19.09
N ALA A 405 1.46 -4.56 -20.37
CA ALA A 405 1.92 -5.60 -21.27
C ALA A 405 2.44 -4.97 -22.54
N GLY A 406 3.57 -5.42 -23.02
CA GLY A 406 4.16 -4.87 -24.22
C GLY A 406 5.47 -5.54 -24.64
N MET A 407 5.94 -5.06 -25.74
CA MET A 407 7.16 -5.52 -26.39
C MET A 407 8.38 -4.97 -25.65
N VAL A 408 9.32 -5.83 -25.34
CA VAL A 408 10.58 -5.47 -24.68
C VAL A 408 11.42 -4.55 -25.57
N VAL A 409 11.85 -3.42 -25.01
CA VAL A 409 12.84 -2.51 -25.56
C VAL A 409 13.88 -2.16 -24.50
N PHE A 410 15.12 -1.90 -24.92
CA PHE A 410 16.24 -1.72 -23.99
C PHE A 410 16.76 -0.28 -23.91
N THR A 411 16.34 0.60 -24.81
CA THR A 411 16.75 1.99 -24.80
C THR A 411 15.57 2.94 -24.81
N ALA A 412 15.77 4.15 -24.28
CA ALA A 412 14.77 5.20 -24.29
C ALA A 412 14.42 5.65 -25.72
N GLU A 413 15.40 5.69 -26.61
CA GLU A 413 15.24 6.05 -28.03
C GLU A 413 14.31 5.04 -28.73
N GLU A 414 14.50 3.76 -28.49
CA GLU A 414 13.62 2.72 -29.05
C GLU A 414 12.22 2.82 -28.52
N ALA A 415 12.07 3.04 -27.20
CA ALA A 415 10.76 3.25 -26.58
C ALA A 415 10.05 4.45 -27.18
N LYS A 416 10.75 5.56 -27.37
CA LYS A 416 10.22 6.78 -28.03
C LYS A 416 9.81 6.51 -29.47
N ALA A 417 10.66 5.82 -30.25
CA ALA A 417 10.40 5.54 -31.66
C ALA A 417 9.22 4.57 -31.89
N LEU A 418 9.09 3.57 -31.03
CA LEU A 418 8.10 2.50 -31.18
C LEU A 418 6.84 2.72 -30.35
N GLY A 419 6.92 3.41 -29.22
CA GLY A 419 5.87 3.59 -28.23
C GLY A 419 4.87 4.69 -28.55
N LYS A 420 4.27 5.23 -27.50
CA LYS A 420 3.30 6.35 -27.58
C LYS A 420 3.97 7.59 -28.17
N GLY A 421 3.32 8.21 -29.14
CA GLY A 421 3.88 9.36 -29.85
C GLY A 421 4.82 9.01 -31.01
N GLY A 422 5.27 7.74 -31.11
CA GLY A 422 6.02 7.20 -32.23
C GLY A 422 5.10 6.32 -33.12
N LYS A 423 5.45 5.03 -33.24
CA LYS A 423 4.65 4.05 -34.01
C LYS A 423 3.40 3.55 -33.30
N GLY A 424 3.13 4.00 -32.08
CA GLY A 424 1.95 3.62 -31.29
C GLY A 424 1.91 2.17 -30.80
N LYS A 425 3.06 1.48 -30.78
CA LYS A 425 3.15 0.12 -30.26
C LYS A 425 3.18 0.12 -28.74
N ARG A 426 2.70 -0.96 -28.13
CA ARG A 426 2.85 -1.18 -26.70
C ARG A 426 4.26 -1.68 -26.43
N VAL A 427 5.05 -0.90 -25.69
CA VAL A 427 6.43 -1.26 -25.32
C VAL A 427 6.63 -1.24 -23.82
N VAL A 428 7.50 -2.12 -23.34
CA VAL A 428 7.98 -2.17 -21.96
C VAL A 428 9.48 -1.89 -21.99
N LEU A 429 9.88 -0.81 -21.31
CA LEU A 429 11.28 -0.41 -21.21
C LEU A 429 11.97 -1.22 -20.13
N VAL A 430 12.99 -1.98 -20.48
CA VAL A 430 13.79 -2.79 -19.58
C VAL A 430 15.21 -2.24 -19.49
N ARG A 431 15.61 -1.81 -18.29
CA ARG A 431 16.91 -1.17 -18.05
C ARG A 431 17.60 -1.78 -16.83
N LEU A 432 18.91 -1.69 -16.77
CA LEU A 432 19.66 -1.93 -15.54
C LEU A 432 19.17 -0.96 -14.44
N GLU A 433 19.13 0.34 -14.77
CA GLU A 433 18.54 1.43 -14.01
C GLU A 433 18.17 2.56 -14.98
N THR A 434 17.26 3.45 -14.60
CA THR A 434 16.92 4.61 -15.42
C THR A 434 17.61 5.87 -14.93
N THR A 435 17.86 6.78 -15.85
CA THR A 435 18.43 8.10 -15.60
C THR A 435 17.47 9.20 -16.06
N PRO A 436 17.66 10.48 -15.69
CA PRO A 436 16.82 11.57 -16.18
C PRO A 436 16.74 11.66 -17.72
N GLU A 437 17.74 11.19 -18.42
CA GLU A 437 17.78 11.15 -19.89
C GLU A 437 16.81 10.14 -20.49
N ASP A 438 16.37 9.16 -19.72
CA ASP A 438 15.42 8.13 -20.15
C ASP A 438 13.94 8.60 -20.12
N ILE A 439 13.63 9.79 -19.61
CA ILE A 439 12.26 10.27 -19.35
C ILE A 439 11.36 10.15 -20.58
N GLU A 440 11.82 10.55 -21.76
CA GLU A 440 11.01 10.48 -22.99
C GLU A 440 10.64 9.04 -23.36
N GLY A 441 11.60 8.11 -23.19
CA GLY A 441 11.34 6.68 -23.39
C GLY A 441 10.41 6.10 -22.35
N MET A 442 10.51 6.54 -21.09
CA MET A 442 9.60 6.15 -20.02
C MET A 442 8.17 6.61 -20.31
N VAL A 443 8.00 7.85 -20.79
CA VAL A 443 6.69 8.41 -21.17
C VAL A 443 6.05 7.60 -22.31
N ALA A 444 6.84 7.17 -23.27
CA ALA A 444 6.38 6.42 -24.43
C ALA A 444 6.02 4.95 -24.10
N SER A 445 6.45 4.46 -22.96
CA SER A 445 6.30 3.06 -22.55
C SER A 445 4.97 2.79 -21.83
N GLN A 446 4.47 1.56 -21.93
CA GLN A 446 3.34 1.06 -21.13
C GLN A 446 3.78 0.73 -19.70
N GLY A 447 5.00 0.21 -19.57
CA GLY A 447 5.57 -0.18 -18.30
C GLY A 447 7.08 -0.08 -18.31
N ILE A 448 7.64 -0.04 -17.10
CA ILE A 448 9.08 0.09 -16.87
C ILE A 448 9.52 -1.03 -15.93
N LEU A 449 10.59 -1.72 -16.31
CA LEU A 449 11.20 -2.78 -15.52
C LEU A 449 12.67 -2.46 -15.32
N THR A 450 13.12 -2.40 -14.07
CA THR A 450 14.54 -2.20 -13.76
C THR A 450 15.12 -3.33 -12.92
N VAL A 451 16.39 -3.64 -13.15
CA VAL A 451 17.14 -4.62 -12.37
C VAL A 451 17.54 -4.05 -11.01
N ARG A 452 17.94 -2.80 -11.00
CA ARG A 452 18.36 -2.05 -9.81
C ARG A 452 17.35 -0.96 -9.44
N GLY A 453 17.46 -0.51 -8.22
CA GLY A 453 16.66 0.60 -7.71
C GLY A 453 15.57 0.17 -6.74
N GLY A 454 15.32 1.01 -5.74
CA GLY A 454 14.26 0.85 -4.75
C GLY A 454 12.99 1.64 -5.11
N ARG A 455 12.06 1.69 -4.18
CA ARG A 455 10.80 2.48 -4.30
C ARG A 455 11.03 3.98 -4.47
N THR A 456 12.21 4.44 -4.16
CA THR A 456 12.63 5.85 -4.22
C THR A 456 13.61 6.13 -5.36
N SER A 457 13.91 5.12 -6.19
CA SER A 457 14.76 5.28 -7.36
C SER A 457 14.14 6.23 -8.39
N HIS A 458 14.96 6.74 -9.30
CA HIS A 458 14.51 7.58 -10.40
C HIS A 458 13.37 6.94 -11.19
N ALA A 459 13.52 5.65 -11.57
CA ALA A 459 12.47 4.92 -12.27
C ALA A 459 11.13 4.91 -11.49
N ALA A 460 11.18 4.62 -10.19
CA ALA A 460 10.00 4.55 -9.35
C ALA A 460 9.30 5.90 -9.19
N VAL A 461 10.05 6.95 -8.93
CA VAL A 461 9.50 8.30 -8.71
C VAL A 461 8.89 8.86 -9.98
N VAL A 462 9.61 8.78 -11.09
CA VAL A 462 9.15 9.28 -12.39
C VAL A 462 7.94 8.49 -12.88
N ALA A 463 7.97 7.16 -12.78
CA ALA A 463 6.85 6.31 -13.20
C ALA A 463 5.57 6.62 -12.40
N ARG A 464 5.66 6.82 -11.09
CA ARG A 464 4.51 7.25 -10.27
C ARG A 464 3.99 8.62 -10.68
N GLY A 465 4.87 9.56 -10.94
CA GLY A 465 4.50 10.89 -11.42
C GLY A 465 3.73 10.84 -12.74
N MET A 466 4.11 9.95 -13.64
CA MET A 466 3.47 9.76 -14.95
C MET A 466 2.24 8.85 -14.92
N GLY A 467 1.99 8.13 -13.83
CA GLY A 467 0.98 7.08 -13.78
C GLY A 467 1.32 5.85 -14.63
N THR A 468 2.58 5.58 -14.86
CA THR A 468 3.06 4.44 -15.66
C THR A 468 3.42 3.28 -14.73
N CYS A 469 2.98 2.07 -15.06
CA CYS A 469 3.32 0.85 -14.31
C CYS A 469 4.84 0.68 -14.21
N CYS A 470 5.35 0.39 -13.02
CA CYS A 470 6.77 0.16 -12.81
C CYS A 470 7.03 -0.97 -11.81
N VAL A 471 7.87 -1.90 -12.21
CA VAL A 471 8.47 -2.91 -11.34
C VAL A 471 9.97 -2.61 -11.28
N ALA A 472 10.48 -2.29 -10.11
CA ALA A 472 11.86 -1.90 -9.91
C ALA A 472 12.63 -2.94 -9.08
N GLY A 473 13.95 -2.91 -9.19
CA GLY A 473 14.81 -3.70 -8.32
C GLY A 473 14.65 -5.21 -8.44
N CYS A 474 14.35 -5.72 -9.63
CA CYS A 474 14.29 -7.16 -9.90
C CYS A 474 15.70 -7.74 -10.05
N GLY A 475 16.37 -7.98 -8.93
CA GLY A 475 17.75 -8.49 -8.90
C GLY A 475 17.95 -9.89 -9.49
N ALA A 476 16.86 -10.64 -9.72
CA ALA A 476 16.91 -11.94 -10.38
C ALA A 476 17.13 -11.83 -11.89
N ILE A 477 16.97 -10.66 -12.48
CA ILE A 477 17.22 -10.42 -13.90
C ILE A 477 18.73 -10.33 -14.15
N ASN A 478 19.18 -11.09 -15.15
CA ASN A 478 20.49 -10.92 -15.73
C ASN A 478 20.33 -10.23 -17.09
N ILE A 479 20.67 -8.93 -17.15
CA ILE A 479 20.52 -8.11 -18.33
C ILE A 479 21.84 -7.91 -19.07
N ASN A 480 21.78 -7.94 -20.40
CA ASN A 480 22.85 -7.51 -21.30
C ASN A 480 22.28 -6.49 -22.28
N GLU A 481 22.46 -5.20 -21.96
CA GLU A 481 21.90 -4.10 -22.76
C GLU A 481 22.54 -4.00 -24.15
N GLU A 482 23.83 -4.38 -24.30
CA GLU A 482 24.51 -4.37 -25.60
C GLU A 482 23.99 -5.43 -26.57
N LYS A 483 23.61 -6.61 -26.02
CA LYS A 483 23.03 -7.70 -26.81
C LYS A 483 21.51 -7.61 -26.90
N GLU A 484 20.91 -6.63 -26.27
CA GLU A 484 19.46 -6.44 -26.20
C GLU A 484 18.73 -7.73 -25.73
N GLU A 485 19.22 -8.31 -24.63
CA GLU A 485 18.63 -9.51 -24.03
C GLU A 485 18.68 -9.50 -22.52
N PHE A 486 17.74 -10.19 -21.88
CA PHE A 486 17.80 -10.49 -20.45
C PHE A 486 17.25 -11.88 -20.16
N THR A 487 17.68 -12.47 -19.04
CA THR A 487 17.16 -13.75 -18.55
C THR A 487 16.44 -13.57 -17.23
N LEU A 488 15.30 -14.25 -17.09
CA LEU A 488 14.48 -14.28 -15.87
C LEU A 488 13.67 -15.56 -15.81
N GLY A 489 13.64 -16.23 -14.66
CA GLY A 489 12.86 -17.47 -14.49
C GLY A 489 13.24 -18.59 -15.44
N GLY A 490 14.51 -18.69 -15.81
CA GLY A 490 15.00 -19.70 -16.76
C GLY A 490 14.67 -19.44 -18.23
N LYS A 491 14.10 -18.28 -18.55
CA LYS A 491 13.77 -17.85 -19.92
C LYS A 491 14.64 -16.68 -20.35
N THR A 492 15.00 -16.65 -21.63
CA THR A 492 15.70 -15.51 -22.24
C THR A 492 14.74 -14.71 -23.08
N PHE A 493 14.75 -13.39 -22.88
CA PHE A 493 13.94 -12.43 -23.61
C PHE A 493 14.82 -11.52 -24.44
N HIS A 494 14.43 -11.31 -25.68
CA HIS A 494 15.09 -10.42 -26.63
C HIS A 494 14.18 -9.24 -26.96
N LYS A 495 14.74 -8.21 -27.58
CA LYS A 495 13.97 -7.10 -28.13
C LYS A 495 12.83 -7.61 -29.00
N GLY A 496 11.64 -7.14 -28.74
CA GLY A 496 10.44 -7.56 -29.48
C GLY A 496 9.65 -8.69 -28.84
N ASP A 497 10.20 -9.41 -27.85
CA ASP A 497 9.44 -10.38 -27.06
C ASP A 497 8.46 -9.64 -26.13
N TYR A 498 7.34 -10.29 -25.81
CA TYR A 498 6.33 -9.70 -24.95
C TYR A 498 6.49 -10.12 -23.50
N ILE A 499 6.38 -9.16 -22.60
CA ILE A 499 6.29 -9.37 -21.16
C ILE A 499 5.14 -8.56 -20.57
N SER A 500 4.66 -8.99 -19.41
CA SER A 500 3.62 -8.31 -18.64
C SER A 500 4.10 -8.02 -17.23
N LEU A 501 3.82 -6.81 -16.74
CA LEU A 501 4.23 -6.32 -15.44
C LEU A 501 3.00 -6.02 -14.58
N ASP A 502 2.99 -6.51 -13.36
CA ASP A 502 2.02 -6.11 -12.34
C ASP A 502 2.68 -5.13 -11.36
N GLY A 503 2.44 -3.86 -11.55
CA GLY A 503 2.97 -2.80 -10.69
C GLY A 503 2.37 -2.77 -9.29
N ASN A 504 1.27 -3.48 -9.04
CA ASN A 504 0.67 -3.57 -7.71
C ASN A 504 1.36 -4.64 -6.84
N THR A 505 1.76 -5.74 -7.45
CA THR A 505 2.37 -6.89 -6.74
C THR A 505 3.88 -6.99 -6.96
N GLY A 506 4.40 -6.40 -8.02
CA GLY A 506 5.80 -6.56 -8.45
C GLY A 506 6.04 -7.81 -9.29
N LYS A 507 5.03 -8.59 -9.62
CA LYS A 507 5.16 -9.82 -10.39
C LYS A 507 5.37 -9.55 -11.88
N ILE A 508 6.16 -10.41 -12.50
CA ILE A 508 6.51 -10.35 -13.91
C ILE A 508 6.07 -11.64 -14.59
N TYR A 509 5.47 -11.51 -15.75
CA TYR A 509 4.94 -12.63 -16.53
C TYR A 509 5.53 -12.65 -17.95
N ALA A 510 5.75 -13.82 -18.50
CA ALA A 510 6.06 -13.98 -19.92
C ALA A 510 4.79 -13.82 -20.76
N GLY A 511 4.91 -13.16 -21.91
CA GLY A 511 3.81 -13.01 -22.86
C GLY A 511 2.97 -11.73 -22.66
N ASP A 512 1.94 -11.62 -23.47
CA ASP A 512 1.05 -10.48 -23.56
C ASP A 512 -0.28 -10.79 -22.85
N ILE A 513 -0.38 -10.48 -21.57
CA ILE A 513 -1.61 -10.65 -20.81
C ILE A 513 -2.51 -9.44 -21.12
N PRO A 514 -3.77 -9.65 -21.56
CA PRO A 514 -4.70 -8.56 -21.83
C PRO A 514 -4.91 -7.64 -20.63
N THR A 515 -4.92 -6.34 -20.88
CA THR A 515 -5.18 -5.29 -19.89
C THR A 515 -6.49 -4.61 -20.15
N LYS A 516 -7.13 -4.10 -19.09
CA LYS A 516 -8.33 -3.24 -19.15
C LYS A 516 -7.95 -1.85 -18.65
N GLU A 517 -8.37 -0.82 -19.40
CA GLU A 517 -8.19 0.57 -18.97
C GLU A 517 -8.94 0.86 -17.66
N ALA A 518 -8.42 1.81 -16.91
CA ALA A 518 -9.06 2.28 -15.69
C ALA A 518 -10.43 2.89 -16.01
N THR A 519 -11.49 2.34 -15.42
CA THR A 519 -12.85 2.84 -15.56
C THR A 519 -13.21 3.63 -14.31
N VAL A 520 -13.26 4.94 -14.44
CA VAL A 520 -13.77 5.81 -13.38
C VAL A 520 -15.29 5.81 -13.46
N SER A 521 -15.96 5.17 -12.50
CA SER A 521 -17.43 5.13 -12.43
C SER A 521 -18.01 6.49 -12.02
N GLY A 522 -19.31 6.70 -12.30
CA GLY A 522 -20.04 7.86 -11.79
C GLY A 522 -20.04 7.95 -10.25
N ASP A 523 -19.97 6.82 -9.58
CA ASP A 523 -19.90 6.75 -8.13
C ASP A 523 -18.56 7.26 -7.58
N PHE A 524 -17.46 7.09 -8.31
CA PHE A 524 -16.19 7.74 -7.97
C PHE A 524 -16.33 9.26 -7.91
N GLY A 525 -17.00 9.85 -8.91
CA GLY A 525 -17.28 11.28 -8.92
C GLY A 525 -18.16 11.74 -7.75
N ARG A 526 -19.13 10.92 -7.34
CA ARG A 526 -19.97 11.20 -6.15
C ARG A 526 -19.15 11.23 -4.86
N ILE A 527 -18.30 10.24 -4.65
CA ILE A 527 -17.40 10.18 -3.47
C ILE A 527 -16.47 11.40 -3.45
N MET A 528 -15.87 11.74 -4.59
CA MET A 528 -14.97 12.89 -4.68
C MET A 528 -15.69 14.22 -4.45
N LYS A 529 -16.92 14.34 -4.92
CA LYS A 529 -17.76 15.53 -4.64
C LYS A 529 -18.04 15.66 -3.14
N TRP A 530 -18.42 14.59 -2.48
CA TRP A 530 -18.63 14.61 -1.03
C TRP A 530 -17.32 14.94 -0.29
N ALA A 531 -16.21 14.35 -0.70
CA ALA A 531 -14.92 14.68 -0.12
C ALA A 531 -14.58 16.18 -0.22
N ASP A 532 -14.81 16.79 -1.38
CA ASP A 532 -14.58 18.22 -1.56
C ASP A 532 -15.52 19.10 -0.71
N GLU A 533 -16.71 18.65 -0.44
CA GLU A 533 -17.67 19.37 0.42
C GLU A 533 -17.22 19.38 1.89
N TYR A 534 -16.55 18.33 2.36
CA TYR A 534 -16.16 18.19 3.76
C TYR A 534 -14.73 18.65 4.06
N ARG A 535 -13.79 18.51 3.15
CA ARG A 535 -12.40 18.92 3.38
C ARG A 535 -12.24 20.42 3.52
N THR A 536 -11.31 20.83 4.35
CA THR A 536 -10.87 22.24 4.48
C THR A 536 -9.48 22.44 3.89
N LEU A 537 -8.66 21.37 3.90
CA LEU A 537 -7.32 21.39 3.34
C LEU A 537 -7.38 21.42 1.81
N GLY A 538 -6.68 22.37 1.19
CA GLY A 538 -6.54 22.45 -0.25
C GLY A 538 -5.64 21.31 -0.79
N VAL A 539 -5.84 20.93 -2.04
CA VAL A 539 -5.02 19.91 -2.71
C VAL A 539 -4.49 20.44 -4.02
N ARG A 540 -3.18 20.61 -4.09
CA ARG A 540 -2.44 21.00 -5.28
C ARG A 540 -1.66 19.80 -5.84
N THR A 541 -1.02 20.01 -6.97
CA THR A 541 -0.17 19.00 -7.62
C THR A 541 1.26 19.45 -7.79
N ASN A 542 2.17 18.48 -7.86
CA ASN A 542 3.55 18.68 -8.32
C ASN A 542 3.57 18.37 -9.82
N ALA A 543 3.78 19.36 -10.65
CA ALA A 543 3.80 19.21 -12.10
C ALA A 543 4.74 20.22 -12.74
N ASP A 544 5.49 19.76 -13.73
CA ASP A 544 6.56 20.51 -14.38
C ASP A 544 6.31 20.73 -15.88
N ASN A 545 5.21 20.21 -16.41
CA ASN A 545 4.81 20.28 -17.82
C ASN A 545 3.29 20.38 -17.98
N PRO A 546 2.80 20.83 -19.15
CA PRO A 546 1.37 21.01 -19.39
C PRO A 546 0.55 19.72 -19.32
N ARG A 547 1.10 18.59 -19.78
CA ARG A 547 0.42 17.30 -19.78
C ARG A 547 0.07 16.85 -18.35
N ASP A 548 1.04 16.86 -17.47
CA ASP A 548 0.84 16.45 -16.08
C ASP A 548 -0.08 17.43 -15.34
N THR A 549 0.02 18.71 -15.66
CA THR A 549 -0.88 19.75 -15.14
C THR A 549 -2.32 19.51 -15.56
N ALA A 550 -2.56 19.24 -16.85
CA ALA A 550 -3.90 18.95 -17.36
C ALA A 550 -4.50 17.70 -16.67
N LYS A 551 -3.69 16.64 -16.54
CA LYS A 551 -4.13 15.42 -15.86
C LYS A 551 -4.47 15.65 -14.38
N ALA A 552 -3.66 16.41 -13.68
CA ALA A 552 -3.90 16.75 -12.29
C ALA A 552 -5.18 17.59 -12.10
N ILE A 553 -5.43 18.54 -12.97
CA ILE A 553 -6.66 19.36 -12.95
C ILE A 553 -7.89 18.47 -13.22
N GLU A 554 -7.80 17.55 -14.19
CA GLU A 554 -8.84 16.55 -14.45
C GLU A 554 -9.16 15.73 -13.18
N LEU A 555 -8.15 15.39 -12.41
CA LEU A 555 -8.27 14.64 -11.15
C LEU A 555 -8.65 15.53 -9.95
N GLY A 556 -8.83 16.83 -10.14
CA GLY A 556 -9.34 17.76 -9.15
C GLY A 556 -8.29 18.59 -8.41
N ALA A 557 -7.08 18.71 -8.93
CA ALA A 557 -6.06 19.62 -8.36
C ALA A 557 -6.50 21.08 -8.45
N GLU A 558 -6.20 21.84 -7.38
CA GLU A 558 -6.58 23.24 -7.23
C GLU A 558 -5.44 24.21 -7.57
N GLY A 559 -4.42 23.73 -8.21
CA GLY A 559 -3.24 24.46 -8.61
C GLY A 559 -1.98 23.62 -8.57
N ILE A 560 -0.83 24.24 -8.81
CA ILE A 560 0.47 23.62 -8.69
C ILE A 560 1.13 24.11 -7.40
N GLY A 561 1.46 23.16 -6.50
CA GLY A 561 2.20 23.45 -5.28
C GLY A 561 3.72 23.36 -5.44
N LEU A 562 4.19 22.69 -6.49
CA LEU A 562 5.59 22.59 -6.85
C LEU A 562 5.74 22.44 -8.36
N CYS A 563 6.34 23.44 -8.99
CA CYS A 563 6.87 23.38 -10.36
C CYS A 563 8.40 23.45 -10.25
N ARG A 564 9.08 22.35 -10.62
CA ARG A 564 10.54 22.25 -10.59
C ARG A 564 11.12 22.74 -11.91
N THR A 565 11.79 23.87 -11.89
CA THR A 565 12.31 24.49 -13.11
C THR A 565 13.48 23.73 -13.75
N GLU A 566 14.23 22.95 -12.97
CA GLU A 566 15.31 22.11 -13.49
C GLU A 566 14.82 21.09 -14.52
N HIS A 567 13.64 20.55 -14.38
CA HIS A 567 13.07 19.57 -15.31
C HIS A 567 12.78 20.16 -16.69
N MET A 568 12.62 21.48 -16.76
CA MET A 568 12.45 22.20 -18.04
C MET A 568 13.75 22.30 -18.86
N PHE A 569 14.90 22.02 -18.25
CA PHE A 569 16.20 22.21 -18.88
C PHE A 569 16.82 20.93 -19.45
N PHE A 570 16.27 19.78 -19.20
CA PHE A 570 16.82 18.50 -19.68
C PHE A 570 16.44 18.14 -21.11
N GLU A 571 15.59 18.91 -21.76
CA GLU A 571 15.20 18.65 -23.14
C GLU A 571 16.36 18.93 -24.13
N GLU A 572 16.38 18.17 -25.23
CA GLU A 572 17.49 18.17 -26.21
C GLU A 572 17.85 19.53 -26.78
N ASP A 573 16.88 20.42 -26.96
CA ASP A 573 17.06 21.77 -27.48
C ASP A 573 17.59 22.79 -26.46
N ARG A 574 17.58 22.43 -25.18
CA ARG A 574 17.92 23.31 -24.05
C ARG A 574 19.16 22.89 -23.31
N ILE A 575 19.40 21.60 -23.16
CA ILE A 575 20.52 21.09 -22.36
C ILE A 575 21.89 21.62 -22.84
N PRO A 576 22.18 21.78 -24.14
CA PRO A 576 23.44 22.41 -24.57
C PRO A 576 23.59 23.85 -24.08
N LYS A 577 22.53 24.63 -24.02
CA LYS A 577 22.53 26.03 -23.56
C LYS A 577 22.77 26.14 -22.06
N ILE A 578 22.17 25.27 -21.27
CA ILE A 578 22.44 25.16 -19.84
C ILE A 578 23.88 24.77 -19.57
N ARG A 579 24.41 23.81 -20.31
CA ARG A 579 25.82 23.39 -20.22
C ARG A 579 26.79 24.53 -20.55
N LYS A 580 26.49 25.35 -21.54
CA LYS A 580 27.25 26.56 -21.86
C LYS A 580 27.20 27.56 -20.71
N MET A 581 26.04 27.81 -20.14
CA MET A 581 25.88 28.68 -18.99
C MET A 581 26.74 28.23 -17.81
N ILE A 582 26.67 26.92 -17.45
CA ILE A 582 27.41 26.36 -16.32
C ILE A 582 28.92 26.48 -16.50
N LEU A 583 29.40 26.30 -17.73
CA LEU A 583 30.83 26.27 -18.07
C LEU A 583 31.39 27.65 -18.43
N SER A 584 30.56 28.69 -18.45
CA SER A 584 30.98 30.06 -18.68
C SER A 584 31.86 30.56 -17.54
N GLU A 585 32.97 31.22 -17.88
CA GLU A 585 33.95 31.74 -16.90
C GLU A 585 33.67 33.19 -16.50
N THR A 586 32.98 33.95 -17.34
CA THR A 586 32.65 35.36 -17.08
C THR A 586 31.17 35.57 -16.86
N VAL A 587 30.80 36.62 -16.12
CA VAL A 587 29.41 37.04 -15.93
C VAL A 587 28.74 37.37 -17.27
N GLU A 588 29.44 38.03 -18.17
CA GLU A 588 28.94 38.40 -19.50
C GLU A 588 28.58 37.15 -20.32
N ASP A 589 29.47 36.16 -20.37
CA ASP A 589 29.22 34.94 -21.15
C ASP A 589 28.08 34.11 -20.54
N ARG A 590 28.01 34.05 -19.19
CA ARG A 590 26.93 33.40 -18.49
C ARG A 590 25.59 34.06 -18.74
N THR A 591 25.55 35.39 -18.69
CA THR A 591 24.35 36.19 -18.98
C THR A 591 23.86 35.95 -20.41
N LYS A 592 24.77 35.93 -21.40
CA LYS A 592 24.42 35.62 -22.79
C LYS A 592 23.79 34.24 -22.95
N ALA A 593 24.39 33.22 -22.31
CA ALA A 593 23.83 31.86 -22.34
C ALA A 593 22.46 31.81 -21.67
N LEU A 594 22.25 32.49 -20.55
CA LEU A 594 20.97 32.59 -19.86
C LEU A 594 19.93 33.36 -20.68
N ASP A 595 20.32 34.44 -21.39
CA ASP A 595 19.40 35.16 -22.27
C ASP A 595 18.85 34.27 -23.39
N GLU A 596 19.66 33.35 -23.90
CA GLU A 596 19.20 32.34 -24.87
C GLU A 596 18.15 31.34 -24.28
N LEU A 597 18.14 31.16 -22.98
CA LEU A 597 17.18 30.25 -22.28
C LEU A 597 15.85 30.93 -21.97
N ILE A 598 15.82 32.27 -21.91
CA ILE A 598 14.59 33.01 -21.53
C ILE A 598 13.40 32.64 -22.43
N PRO A 599 13.52 32.60 -23.78
CA PRO A 599 12.37 32.24 -24.61
C PRO A 599 11.82 30.85 -24.35
N PHE A 600 12.68 29.90 -24.05
CA PHE A 600 12.27 28.52 -23.74
C PHE A 600 11.51 28.45 -22.42
N GLN A 601 12.08 28.97 -21.37
CA GLN A 601 11.45 28.93 -20.05
C GLN A 601 10.18 29.79 -19.98
N LYS A 602 10.17 30.95 -20.63
CA LYS A 602 8.97 31.76 -20.80
C LYS A 602 7.88 30.99 -21.53
N GLY A 603 8.22 30.28 -22.59
CA GLY A 603 7.27 29.41 -23.33
C GLY A 603 6.69 28.32 -22.46
N ASP A 604 7.50 27.67 -21.64
CA ASP A 604 7.07 26.67 -20.71
C ASP A 604 6.10 27.23 -19.66
N PHE A 605 6.43 28.33 -19.03
CA PHE A 605 5.54 28.99 -18.07
C PHE A 605 4.24 29.46 -18.71
N LYS A 606 4.27 29.98 -19.92
CA LYS A 606 3.05 30.33 -20.66
C LYS A 606 2.15 29.12 -20.87
N ALA A 607 2.72 27.99 -21.29
CA ALA A 607 1.98 26.76 -21.49
C ALA A 607 1.35 26.24 -20.17
N MET A 608 2.09 26.31 -19.08
CA MET A 608 1.58 25.96 -17.75
C MET A 608 0.42 26.87 -17.31
N TYR A 609 0.55 28.18 -17.44
CA TYR A 609 -0.50 29.12 -17.07
C TYR A 609 -1.76 28.98 -17.94
N LYS A 610 -1.63 28.64 -19.21
CA LYS A 610 -2.77 28.38 -20.09
C LYS A 610 -3.56 27.14 -19.66
N GLU A 611 -2.89 26.10 -19.19
CA GLU A 611 -3.57 24.92 -18.61
C GLU A 611 -4.19 25.24 -17.26
N LEU A 612 -3.53 26.00 -16.41
CA LEU A 612 -4.00 26.36 -15.06
C LEU A 612 -5.16 27.35 -15.07
N LYS A 613 -5.22 28.23 -16.06
CA LYS A 613 -6.19 29.32 -16.14
C LYS A 613 -6.10 30.23 -14.89
N ASN A 614 -7.10 30.20 -14.02
CA ASN A 614 -7.13 31.01 -12.79
C ASN A 614 -6.51 30.32 -11.58
N LEU A 615 -6.00 29.10 -11.74
CA LEU A 615 -5.42 28.34 -10.62
C LEU A 615 -3.97 28.78 -10.36
N PRO A 616 -3.52 28.76 -9.09
CA PRO A 616 -2.17 29.21 -8.75
C PRO A 616 -1.09 28.22 -9.14
N MET A 617 0.12 28.73 -9.30
CA MET A 617 1.34 27.93 -9.51
C MET A 617 2.47 28.45 -8.64
N THR A 618 3.03 27.58 -7.79
CA THR A 618 4.26 27.83 -7.05
C THR A 618 5.45 27.32 -7.86
N VAL A 619 6.32 28.25 -8.26
CA VAL A 619 7.50 27.94 -9.08
C VAL A 619 8.73 27.93 -8.21
N ARG A 620 9.38 26.78 -8.13
CA ARG A 620 10.67 26.64 -7.44
C ARG A 620 11.80 27.00 -8.40
N TYR A 621 12.65 27.94 -8.00
CA TYR A 621 13.85 28.30 -8.77
C TYR A 621 14.86 27.14 -8.72
N LEU A 622 15.85 27.23 -9.61
CA LEU A 622 16.83 26.16 -9.83
C LEU A 622 17.42 25.65 -8.50
N ASP A 623 17.27 24.33 -8.27
CA ASP A 623 17.63 23.68 -7.03
C ASP A 623 18.86 22.75 -7.12
N PRO A 624 18.99 21.83 -8.09
CA PRO A 624 20.06 20.86 -8.07
C PRO A 624 21.45 21.45 -8.31
N PRO A 625 22.52 20.77 -7.86
CA PRO A 625 23.88 21.15 -8.19
C PRO A 625 24.11 21.19 -9.71
N LEU A 626 24.96 22.10 -10.17
CA LEU A 626 25.16 22.30 -11.59
C LEU A 626 25.78 21.11 -12.33
N HIS A 627 26.54 20.26 -11.62
CA HIS A 627 27.15 19.06 -12.24
C HIS A 627 26.11 18.07 -12.75
N GLU A 628 24.88 18.08 -12.24
CA GLU A 628 23.81 17.17 -12.70
C GLU A 628 23.40 17.43 -14.17
N PHE A 629 23.63 18.62 -14.68
CA PHE A 629 23.36 18.97 -16.07
C PHE A 629 24.53 18.65 -17.01
N LEU A 630 25.70 18.34 -16.48
CA LEU A 630 26.91 18.16 -17.26
C LEU A 630 26.97 16.76 -17.89
N PRO A 631 27.55 16.63 -19.10
CA PRO A 631 27.62 15.35 -19.77
C PRO A 631 28.57 14.40 -19.04
N THR A 632 28.21 13.13 -19.01
CA THR A 632 29.02 12.03 -18.48
C THR A 632 29.63 11.16 -19.59
N LEU A 633 29.01 11.15 -20.77
CA LEU A 633 29.46 10.37 -21.91
C LEU A 633 30.56 11.13 -22.68
N GLU A 634 31.58 10.40 -23.11
CA GLU A 634 32.72 10.92 -23.83
C GLU A 634 32.30 11.67 -25.12
N GLU A 635 31.34 11.11 -25.84
CA GLU A 635 30.83 11.68 -27.11
C GLU A 635 30.19 13.05 -26.88
N ASP A 636 29.40 13.20 -25.83
CA ASP A 636 28.75 14.46 -25.49
C ASP A 636 29.76 15.52 -25.03
N ILE A 637 30.79 15.08 -24.30
CA ILE A 637 31.87 15.96 -23.86
C ILE A 637 32.64 16.49 -25.08
N ILE A 638 32.93 15.65 -26.05
CA ILE A 638 33.60 16.03 -27.29
C ILE A 638 32.74 17.02 -28.09
N ALA A 639 31.45 16.74 -28.24
CA ALA A 639 30.53 17.60 -28.95
C ALA A 639 30.39 18.98 -28.25
N LEU A 640 30.30 19.01 -26.95
CA LEU A 640 30.19 20.24 -26.16
C LEU A 640 31.52 21.06 -26.23
N ALA A 641 32.66 20.41 -26.15
CA ALA A 641 33.96 21.05 -26.28
C ALA A 641 34.12 21.72 -27.64
N LYS A 642 33.68 21.07 -28.71
CA LYS A 642 33.69 21.65 -30.06
C LYS A 642 32.76 22.84 -30.16
N ASP A 643 31.56 22.76 -29.63
CA ASP A 643 30.59 23.85 -29.64
C ASP A 643 31.05 25.08 -28.83
N MET A 644 31.72 24.85 -27.71
CA MET A 644 32.29 25.91 -26.88
C MET A 644 33.67 26.40 -27.34
N ASN A 645 34.27 25.79 -28.35
CA ASN A 645 35.61 26.08 -28.85
C ASN A 645 36.70 25.99 -27.77
N VAL A 646 36.61 24.96 -26.96
CA VAL A 646 37.60 24.60 -25.92
C VAL A 646 38.14 23.17 -26.16
N THR A 647 39.26 22.85 -25.50
CA THR A 647 39.79 21.49 -25.57
C THR A 647 38.97 20.54 -24.74
N VAL A 648 38.90 19.24 -25.15
CA VAL A 648 38.23 18.20 -24.40
C VAL A 648 38.83 18.04 -23.00
N GLU A 649 40.15 18.17 -22.88
CA GLU A 649 40.85 18.08 -21.59
C GLU A 649 40.43 19.21 -20.65
N HIS A 650 40.36 20.46 -21.15
CA HIS A 650 39.90 21.60 -20.37
C HIS A 650 38.47 21.38 -19.87
N LEU A 651 37.59 20.90 -20.73
CA LEU A 651 36.21 20.63 -20.38
C LEU A 651 36.07 19.53 -19.32
N LYS A 652 36.83 18.43 -19.46
CA LYS A 652 36.87 17.37 -18.47
C LYS A 652 37.34 17.83 -17.10
N ASN A 653 38.38 18.68 -17.08
CA ASN A 653 38.88 19.26 -15.83
C ASN A 653 37.82 20.15 -15.17
N LYS A 654 37.11 20.95 -15.95
CA LYS A 654 36.05 21.81 -15.46
C LYS A 654 34.84 21.00 -14.88
N ILE A 655 34.46 19.95 -15.59
CA ILE A 655 33.41 19.02 -15.12
C ILE A 655 33.83 18.37 -13.79
N ALA A 656 35.09 17.95 -13.71
CA ALA A 656 35.61 17.34 -12.47
C ALA A 656 35.64 18.34 -11.30
N GLU A 657 35.97 19.61 -11.53
CA GLU A 657 35.94 20.65 -10.52
C GLU A 657 34.55 20.93 -9.97
N LEU A 658 33.52 20.84 -10.83
CA LEU A 658 32.14 21.10 -10.46
C LEU A 658 31.45 19.89 -9.80
N HIS A 659 32.07 18.71 -9.84
CA HIS A 659 31.51 17.50 -9.27
C HIS A 659 31.43 17.60 -7.73
N GLU A 660 30.25 17.43 -7.20
CA GLU A 660 29.99 17.48 -5.76
C GLU A 660 30.22 16.11 -5.10
N PHE A 661 30.95 16.06 -3.99
CA PHE A 661 31.11 14.84 -3.19
C PHE A 661 29.84 14.47 -2.44
N ASN A 662 29.11 15.48 -2.00
CA ASN A 662 27.80 15.33 -1.36
C ASN A 662 26.81 16.30 -2.00
N PRO A 663 26.12 15.92 -3.08
CA PRO A 663 25.21 16.79 -3.81
C PRO A 663 24.10 17.39 -2.95
N MET A 664 23.59 16.61 -1.95
CA MET A 664 22.52 17.06 -1.07
C MET A 664 22.92 18.27 -0.21
N MET A 665 24.18 18.35 0.21
CA MET A 665 24.71 19.41 1.08
C MET A 665 25.62 20.39 0.36
N GLY A 666 25.72 20.32 -0.95
CA GLY A 666 26.66 21.05 -1.79
C GLY A 666 26.19 22.42 -2.24
N HIS A 667 26.74 22.81 -3.38
CA HIS A 667 26.48 24.11 -4.04
C HIS A 667 25.21 24.02 -4.90
N ARG A 668 24.07 24.20 -4.27
CA ARG A 668 22.75 24.08 -4.87
C ARG A 668 21.75 25.09 -4.30
N GLY A 669 20.58 25.19 -4.90
CA GLY A 669 19.44 25.97 -4.40
C GLY A 669 19.76 27.47 -4.28
N CYS A 670 19.40 28.08 -3.18
CA CYS A 670 19.67 29.52 -2.94
C CYS A 670 21.17 29.85 -2.96
N ARG A 671 22.04 28.88 -2.66
CA ARG A 671 23.49 29.07 -2.73
C ARG A 671 23.97 29.37 -4.15
N LEU A 672 23.36 28.75 -5.16
CA LEU A 672 23.57 29.07 -6.56
C LEU A 672 23.09 30.48 -6.90
N ALA A 673 21.92 30.87 -6.40
CA ALA A 673 21.38 32.20 -6.64
C ALA A 673 22.19 33.31 -5.97
N VAL A 674 22.87 33.02 -4.88
CA VAL A 674 23.81 33.94 -4.23
C VAL A 674 25.11 34.05 -5.03
N THR A 675 25.65 32.91 -5.47
CA THR A 675 26.91 32.86 -6.22
C THR A 675 26.78 33.34 -7.67
N TYR A 676 25.65 32.97 -8.30
CA TYR A 676 25.31 33.28 -9.68
C TYR A 676 23.95 33.96 -9.78
N PRO A 677 23.83 35.24 -9.33
CA PRO A 677 22.52 35.91 -9.26
C PRO A 677 21.85 36.09 -10.63
N GLU A 678 22.60 35.95 -11.71
CA GLU A 678 22.09 36.01 -13.09
C GLU A 678 21.04 34.92 -13.35
N ILE A 679 21.15 33.77 -12.70
CA ILE A 679 20.18 32.64 -12.81
C ILE A 679 18.82 33.09 -12.29
N ALA A 680 18.77 33.66 -11.10
CA ALA A 680 17.54 34.18 -10.50
C ALA A 680 16.95 35.33 -11.32
N ARG A 681 17.79 36.20 -11.88
CA ARG A 681 17.37 37.27 -12.79
C ARG A 681 16.67 36.71 -14.03
N MET A 682 17.26 35.72 -14.65
CA MET A 682 16.72 35.07 -15.84
C MET A 682 15.38 34.42 -15.56
N GLN A 683 15.30 33.62 -14.50
CA GLN A 683 14.06 32.89 -14.13
C GLN A 683 12.93 33.87 -13.78
N THR A 684 13.24 34.95 -13.07
CA THR A 684 12.23 35.96 -12.72
C THR A 684 11.72 36.67 -13.96
N ARG A 685 12.60 37.04 -14.88
CA ARG A 685 12.19 37.68 -16.14
C ARG A 685 11.29 36.76 -16.96
N ALA A 686 11.70 35.50 -17.16
CA ALA A 686 10.92 34.53 -17.92
C ALA A 686 9.54 34.29 -17.31
N LEU A 687 9.46 34.15 -15.99
CA LEU A 687 8.20 33.92 -15.28
C LEU A 687 7.27 35.13 -15.33
N MET A 688 7.77 36.30 -15.04
CA MET A 688 6.98 37.54 -15.02
C MET A 688 6.49 37.91 -16.42
N GLU A 689 7.33 37.79 -17.44
CA GLU A 689 6.92 38.02 -18.83
C GLU A 689 5.83 37.04 -19.25
N ALA A 690 6.01 35.74 -18.93
CA ALA A 690 5.02 34.71 -19.23
C ALA A 690 3.67 34.98 -18.55
N ALA A 691 3.69 35.30 -17.27
CA ALA A 691 2.48 35.56 -16.49
C ALA A 691 1.74 36.81 -17.02
N ILE A 692 2.43 37.88 -17.30
CA ILE A 692 1.84 39.12 -17.82
C ILE A 692 1.26 38.88 -19.23
N GLU A 693 2.01 38.23 -20.10
CA GLU A 693 1.54 37.94 -21.46
C GLU A 693 0.29 37.07 -21.49
N VAL A 694 0.23 35.99 -20.68
CA VAL A 694 -0.95 35.12 -20.60
C VAL A 694 -2.15 35.86 -20.00
N LYS A 695 -1.93 36.69 -19.00
CA LYS A 695 -3.00 37.53 -18.42
C LYS A 695 -3.58 38.48 -19.48
N GLU A 696 -2.72 39.11 -20.29
CA GLU A 696 -3.16 39.99 -21.37
C GLU A 696 -3.87 39.24 -22.50
N GLU A 697 -3.34 38.07 -22.90
CA GLU A 697 -3.87 37.26 -23.99
C GLU A 697 -5.20 36.60 -23.64
N GLU A 698 -5.34 36.03 -22.43
CA GLU A 698 -6.44 35.15 -22.05
C GLU A 698 -7.38 35.76 -20.97
N GLY A 699 -6.97 36.81 -20.29
CA GLY A 699 -7.76 37.46 -19.23
C GLY A 699 -7.81 36.68 -17.92
N TYR A 700 -6.92 35.72 -17.70
CA TYR A 700 -6.86 34.95 -16.46
C TYR A 700 -6.33 35.77 -15.29
N ASP A 701 -6.83 35.43 -14.08
CA ASP A 701 -6.32 36.01 -12.83
C ASP A 701 -5.07 35.23 -12.38
N ILE A 702 -3.89 35.78 -12.72
CA ILE A 702 -2.61 35.15 -12.46
C ILE A 702 -1.84 35.97 -11.43
N THR A 703 -1.38 35.28 -10.37
CA THR A 703 -0.48 35.82 -9.37
C THR A 703 0.66 34.84 -9.17
N PRO A 704 1.84 35.08 -9.79
CA PRO A 704 2.97 34.17 -9.63
C PRO A 704 3.37 33.98 -8.17
N GLU A 705 3.65 32.73 -7.78
CA GLU A 705 4.20 32.36 -6.50
C GLU A 705 5.64 31.87 -6.70
N ILE A 706 6.62 32.62 -6.23
CA ILE A 706 8.05 32.36 -6.45
C ILE A 706 8.64 31.74 -5.20
N MET A 707 9.21 30.58 -5.31
CA MET A 707 9.75 29.81 -4.19
C MET A 707 11.28 29.67 -4.30
N ILE A 708 11.97 30.15 -3.29
CA ILE A 708 13.44 30.05 -3.20
C ILE A 708 13.78 28.80 -2.39
N PRO A 709 14.49 27.82 -2.99
CA PRO A 709 14.81 26.56 -2.33
C PRO A 709 16.02 26.68 -1.40
N LEU A 710 16.13 25.76 -0.46
CA LEU A 710 17.31 25.48 0.38
C LEU A 710 17.74 26.65 1.29
N VAL A 711 16.82 27.51 1.66
CA VAL A 711 17.08 28.61 2.58
C VAL A 711 17.29 28.09 4.00
N GLY A 712 18.40 28.47 4.61
CA GLY A 712 18.73 28.18 6.03
C GLY A 712 18.86 29.43 6.90
N GLU A 713 18.97 30.62 6.29
CA GLU A 713 19.16 31.89 6.96
C GLU A 713 18.28 32.98 6.34
N GLU A 714 17.69 33.83 7.16
CA GLU A 714 16.85 34.94 6.71
C GLU A 714 17.53 35.82 5.64
N LYS A 715 18.83 36.07 5.83
CA LYS A 715 19.63 36.94 4.90
C LYS A 715 19.86 36.30 3.53
N GLU A 716 19.89 34.96 3.44
CA GLU A 716 19.95 34.28 2.13
C GLU A 716 18.67 34.57 1.35
N LEU A 717 17.50 34.41 2.00
CA LEU A 717 16.23 34.72 1.36
C LEU A 717 16.12 36.18 0.98
N LYS A 718 16.48 37.10 1.87
CA LYS A 718 16.45 38.52 1.58
C LYS A 718 17.32 38.91 0.40
N PHE A 719 18.54 38.37 0.31
CA PHE A 719 19.45 38.64 -0.79
C PHE A 719 18.83 38.22 -2.14
N VAL A 720 18.34 37.02 -2.24
CA VAL A 720 17.71 36.50 -3.47
C VAL A 720 16.40 37.23 -3.77
N LYS A 721 15.59 37.46 -2.76
CA LYS A 721 14.34 38.20 -2.88
C LYS A 721 14.54 39.60 -3.43
N ASP A 722 15.55 40.32 -2.97
CA ASP A 722 15.85 41.69 -3.45
C ASP A 722 16.18 41.67 -4.98
N ILE A 723 16.89 40.63 -5.45
CA ILE A 723 17.14 40.42 -6.88
C ILE A 723 15.85 40.15 -7.65
N VAL A 724 15.04 39.24 -7.12
CA VAL A 724 13.74 38.86 -7.73
C VAL A 724 12.82 40.07 -7.83
N VAL A 725 12.71 40.87 -6.78
CA VAL A 725 11.88 42.09 -6.76
C VAL A 725 12.37 43.09 -7.76
N GLU A 726 13.69 43.32 -7.84
CA GLU A 726 14.29 44.27 -8.81
C GLU A 726 13.90 43.89 -10.24
N VAL A 727 14.07 42.64 -10.64
CA VAL A 727 13.73 42.15 -11.98
C VAL A 727 12.22 42.13 -12.22
N ALA A 728 11.44 41.70 -11.25
CA ALA A 728 9.98 41.67 -11.37
C ALA A 728 9.39 43.07 -11.57
N GLU A 729 9.85 44.06 -10.81
CA GLU A 729 9.42 45.44 -10.96
C GLU A 729 9.90 46.08 -12.29
N GLU A 730 11.07 45.72 -12.74
CA GLU A 730 11.59 46.12 -14.07
C GLU A 730 10.68 45.60 -15.20
N VAL A 731 10.34 44.30 -15.19
CA VAL A 731 9.43 43.69 -16.17
C VAL A 731 8.06 44.32 -16.12
N LYS A 732 7.51 44.58 -14.93
CA LYS A 732 6.23 45.27 -14.78
C LYS A 732 6.24 46.64 -15.41
N ARG A 733 7.32 47.41 -15.26
CA ARG A 733 7.46 48.73 -15.88
C ARG A 733 7.54 48.61 -17.39
N GLU A 734 8.32 47.69 -17.92
CA GLU A 734 8.45 47.43 -19.36
C GLU A 734 7.11 47.09 -20.02
N TYR A 735 6.28 46.32 -19.35
CA TYR A 735 4.96 45.89 -19.82
C TYR A 735 3.81 46.80 -19.38
N ASN A 736 4.10 47.87 -18.62
CA ASN A 736 3.07 48.71 -18.00
C ASN A 736 1.99 47.90 -17.27
N SER A 737 2.42 46.94 -16.44
CA SER A 737 1.57 45.97 -15.72
C SER A 737 1.57 46.25 -14.22
N ASP A 738 0.43 46.01 -13.58
CA ASP A 738 0.22 46.04 -12.13
C ASP A 738 0.20 44.63 -11.51
N MET A 739 0.78 43.65 -12.21
CA MET A 739 0.77 42.25 -11.77
C MET A 739 1.29 42.08 -10.36
N LYS A 740 0.52 41.39 -9.55
CA LYS A 740 0.91 40.96 -8.21
C LYS A 740 1.68 39.64 -8.28
N TYR A 741 2.59 39.48 -7.35
CA TYR A 741 3.35 38.24 -7.18
C TYR A 741 3.70 38.03 -5.71
N HIS A 742 3.94 36.79 -5.31
CA HIS A 742 4.38 36.41 -3.98
C HIS A 742 5.72 35.74 -4.00
N ILE A 743 6.54 36.01 -3.00
CA ILE A 743 7.86 35.39 -2.81
C ILE A 743 7.86 34.68 -1.47
N GLY A 744 8.18 33.40 -1.51
CA GLY A 744 8.30 32.55 -0.33
C GLY A 744 9.46 31.61 -0.42
N THR A 745 9.51 30.65 0.46
CA THR A 745 10.60 29.70 0.53
C THR A 745 10.14 28.28 0.80
N MET A 746 10.98 27.32 0.39
CA MET A 746 10.85 25.95 0.82
C MET A 746 11.53 25.79 2.18
N ILE A 747 10.80 25.29 3.16
CA ILE A 747 11.35 24.88 4.45
C ILE A 747 11.76 23.42 4.33
N GLU A 748 13.03 23.18 4.20
CA GLU A 748 13.60 21.84 3.95
C GLU A 748 14.91 21.58 4.70
N ILE A 749 15.41 22.60 5.39
CA ILE A 749 16.59 22.51 6.26
C ILE A 749 16.13 22.62 7.71
N PRO A 750 16.57 21.73 8.61
CA PRO A 750 16.19 21.79 10.03
C PRO A 750 16.43 23.17 10.67
N ARG A 751 17.54 23.84 10.33
CA ARG A 751 17.80 25.20 10.82
C ARG A 751 16.73 26.20 10.38
N ALA A 752 16.23 26.08 9.16
CA ALA A 752 15.15 26.95 8.67
C ALA A 752 13.86 26.74 9.48
N ALA A 753 13.53 25.50 9.84
CA ALA A 753 12.39 25.20 10.70
C ALA A 753 12.54 25.82 12.10
N LEU A 754 13.73 25.75 12.66
CA LEU A 754 14.05 26.32 13.98
C LEU A 754 14.03 27.85 14.00
N THR A 755 14.32 28.51 12.89
CA THR A 755 14.35 29.96 12.73
C THR A 755 13.27 30.51 11.80
N ALA A 756 12.18 29.77 11.68
CA ALA A 756 11.08 30.11 10.76
C ALA A 756 10.40 31.46 11.08
N ASP A 757 10.41 31.91 12.32
CA ASP A 757 9.94 33.23 12.72
C ASP A 757 10.74 34.36 12.07
N ALA A 758 12.05 34.23 11.99
CA ALA A 758 12.91 35.20 11.29
C ALA A 758 12.71 35.15 9.77
N ILE A 759 12.67 33.95 9.20
CA ILE A 759 12.47 33.75 7.76
C ILE A 759 11.10 34.27 7.31
N ALA A 760 10.07 34.16 8.12
CA ALA A 760 8.71 34.64 7.81
C ALA A 760 8.62 36.17 7.71
N LYS A 761 9.62 36.93 8.15
CA LYS A 761 9.68 38.38 7.91
C LYS A 761 9.87 38.70 6.43
N GLU A 762 10.57 37.80 5.70
CA GLU A 762 10.85 37.94 4.28
C GLU A 762 9.97 37.06 3.40
N ALA A 763 9.51 35.91 3.90
CA ALA A 763 8.69 34.97 3.16
C ALA A 763 7.18 35.22 3.34
N GLU A 764 6.45 35.31 2.23
CA GLU A 764 5.00 35.44 2.22
C GLU A 764 4.31 34.08 2.28
N PHE A 765 5.03 32.98 2.00
CA PHE A 765 4.56 31.61 2.16
C PHE A 765 5.70 30.66 2.50
N PHE A 766 5.36 29.52 3.13
CA PHE A 766 6.24 28.36 3.30
C PHE A 766 5.69 27.16 2.55
N SER A 767 6.57 26.43 1.90
CA SER A 767 6.30 25.10 1.40
C SER A 767 7.28 24.12 2.04
N PHE A 768 6.79 23.10 2.71
CA PHE A 768 7.65 22.11 3.37
C PHE A 768 8.17 21.08 2.37
N GLY A 769 9.46 21.09 2.12
CA GLY A 769 10.18 20.12 1.30
C GLY A 769 10.58 18.93 2.15
N THR A 770 9.65 18.04 2.43
CA THR A 770 9.82 16.96 3.42
C THR A 770 10.81 15.89 2.99
N ASN A 771 11.16 15.77 1.72
CA ASN A 771 12.21 14.85 1.28
C ASN A 771 13.56 15.24 1.86
N ASP A 772 14.01 16.48 1.60
CA ASP A 772 15.25 16.99 2.14
C ASP A 772 15.22 17.17 3.66
N LEU A 773 14.10 17.63 4.20
CA LEU A 773 13.93 17.78 5.65
C LEU A 773 14.07 16.44 6.36
N THR A 774 13.53 15.37 5.80
CA THR A 774 13.67 13.99 6.30
C THR A 774 15.13 13.54 6.24
N GLN A 775 15.79 13.70 5.10
CA GLN A 775 17.20 13.33 4.93
C GLN A 775 18.10 14.00 5.97
N MET A 776 17.94 15.31 6.14
CA MET A 776 18.77 16.09 7.06
C MET A 776 18.44 15.82 8.53
N THR A 777 17.20 15.52 8.87
CA THR A 777 16.78 15.21 10.22
C THR A 777 17.24 13.81 10.64
N PHE A 778 17.12 12.81 9.77
CA PHE A 778 17.64 11.46 10.01
C PHE A 778 19.16 11.35 9.83
N GLY A 779 19.77 12.24 9.07
CA GLY A 779 21.21 12.27 8.83
C GLY A 779 21.69 11.22 7.82
N PHE A 780 20.83 10.77 6.91
CA PHE A 780 21.22 9.89 5.80
C PHE A 780 20.54 10.27 4.48
N SER A 781 21.21 9.94 3.39
CA SER A 781 20.72 10.15 2.05
C SER A 781 19.68 9.12 1.67
N ARG A 782 18.61 9.55 1.01
CA ARG A 782 17.59 8.68 0.42
C ARG A 782 18.20 7.67 -0.55
N ASP A 783 19.18 8.10 -1.35
CA ASP A 783 19.82 7.25 -2.35
C ASP A 783 20.70 6.16 -1.74
N ASP A 784 21.30 6.43 -0.58
CA ASP A 784 22.15 5.48 0.14
C ASP A 784 21.40 4.59 1.14
N ALA A 785 20.20 4.99 1.54
CA ALA A 785 19.46 4.32 2.61
C ALA A 785 19.13 2.85 2.32
N GLY A 786 18.96 2.48 1.06
CA GLY A 786 18.71 1.09 0.65
C GLY A 786 19.79 0.10 1.08
N LYS A 787 21.01 0.58 1.39
CA LYS A 787 22.12 -0.27 1.84
C LYS A 787 21.93 -0.82 3.26
N PHE A 788 21.12 -0.17 4.10
CA PHE A 788 20.96 -0.54 5.51
C PHE A 788 19.50 -0.61 5.99
N LEU A 789 18.54 0.01 5.30
CA LEU A 789 17.13 0.04 5.76
C LEU A 789 16.51 -1.34 5.90
N ASP A 790 16.87 -2.29 5.05
CA ASP A 790 16.37 -3.68 5.16
C ASP A 790 16.75 -4.32 6.49
N ALA A 791 18.02 -4.10 6.94
CA ALA A 791 18.46 -4.57 8.24
C ALA A 791 17.73 -3.87 9.40
N TYR A 792 17.40 -2.59 9.24
CA TYR A 792 16.62 -1.83 10.22
C TYR A 792 15.19 -2.39 10.35
N TYR A 793 14.58 -2.79 9.25
CA TYR A 793 13.25 -3.42 9.27
C TYR A 793 13.31 -4.81 9.90
N GLN A 794 14.30 -5.62 9.55
CA GLN A 794 14.48 -6.97 10.10
C GLN A 794 14.71 -6.94 11.62
N ASN A 795 15.45 -5.94 12.11
CA ASN A 795 15.74 -5.75 13.53
C ASN A 795 14.68 -4.90 14.25
N LYS A 796 13.56 -4.59 13.61
CA LYS A 796 12.45 -3.81 14.18
C LYS A 796 12.86 -2.41 14.70
N ILE A 797 13.90 -1.80 14.10
CA ILE A 797 14.33 -0.45 14.44
C ILE A 797 13.40 0.57 13.79
N TYR A 798 13.12 0.39 12.50
CA TYR A 798 12.07 1.10 11.79
C TYR A 798 10.96 0.15 11.38
N GLU A 799 9.72 0.57 11.55
CA GLU A 799 8.56 -0.15 11.06
C GLU A 799 8.17 0.29 9.64
N ILE A 800 8.47 1.55 9.30
CA ILE A 800 8.04 2.20 8.06
C ILE A 800 9.20 2.98 7.45
N ASP A 801 9.25 3.05 6.12
CA ASP A 801 10.18 3.90 5.39
C ASP A 801 9.83 5.38 5.63
N PRO A 802 10.75 6.18 6.21
CA PRO A 802 10.49 7.59 6.50
C PRO A 802 10.33 8.47 5.25
N PHE A 803 10.73 7.97 4.07
CA PHE A 803 10.51 8.66 2.81
C PHE A 803 9.15 8.35 2.18
N ALA A 804 8.55 7.22 2.51
CA ALA A 804 7.20 6.87 2.06
C ALA A 804 6.11 7.52 2.91
N LYS A 805 6.35 7.65 4.20
CA LYS A 805 5.40 8.17 5.18
C LYS A 805 6.10 9.15 6.11
N LEU A 806 5.49 10.30 6.35
CA LEU A 806 6.09 11.34 7.19
C LEU A 806 6.36 10.82 8.60
N ASP A 807 7.62 10.95 9.04
CA ASP A 807 7.99 10.75 10.43
C ASP A 807 7.38 11.89 11.29
N GLN A 808 6.28 11.61 11.95
CA GLN A 808 5.56 12.60 12.75
C GLN A 808 6.26 12.89 14.09
N VAL A 809 7.14 12.00 14.55
CA VAL A 809 7.82 12.11 15.84
C VAL A 809 9.00 13.08 15.78
N GLY A 810 9.83 12.97 14.74
CA GLY A 810 11.00 13.84 14.56
C GLY A 810 10.75 14.96 13.55
N VAL A 811 10.64 14.58 12.28
CA VAL A 811 10.43 15.56 11.18
C VAL A 811 9.15 16.35 11.38
N GLY A 812 8.08 15.69 11.83
CA GLY A 812 6.79 16.35 12.10
C GLY A 812 6.87 17.44 13.17
N GLN A 813 7.72 17.30 14.17
CA GLN A 813 7.95 18.37 15.15
C GLN A 813 8.53 19.63 14.49
N LEU A 814 9.47 19.46 13.57
CA LEU A 814 10.05 20.60 12.83
C LEU A 814 9.02 21.27 11.94
N VAL A 815 8.19 20.51 11.25
CA VAL A 815 7.12 21.05 10.41
C VAL A 815 6.11 21.84 11.25
N LYS A 816 5.66 21.28 12.35
CA LYS A 816 4.73 21.93 13.28
C LYS A 816 5.32 23.21 13.86
N MET A 817 6.56 23.14 14.32
CA MET A 817 7.28 24.29 14.88
C MET A 817 7.39 25.43 13.87
N ALA A 818 7.79 25.10 12.64
CA ALA A 818 7.92 26.09 11.58
C ALA A 818 6.59 26.72 11.19
N ALA A 819 5.50 25.93 11.16
CA ALA A 819 4.16 26.42 10.91
C ALA A 819 3.70 27.44 11.99
N GLU A 820 3.89 27.08 13.26
CA GLU A 820 3.54 27.95 14.39
C GLU A 820 4.37 29.25 14.40
N LYS A 821 5.69 29.13 14.24
CA LYS A 821 6.60 30.28 14.21
C LYS A 821 6.32 31.22 13.02
N GLY A 822 6.06 30.63 11.86
CA GLY A 822 5.70 31.38 10.66
C GLY A 822 4.42 32.20 10.86
N ARG A 823 3.38 31.61 11.43
CA ARG A 823 2.11 32.29 11.72
C ARG A 823 2.21 33.34 12.83
N ASN A 824 3.06 33.11 13.81
CA ASN A 824 3.29 34.11 14.85
C ASN A 824 3.92 35.40 14.29
N THR A 825 4.79 35.28 13.31
CA THR A 825 5.41 36.45 12.65
C THR A 825 4.51 37.04 11.57
N ARG A 826 3.88 36.19 10.78
CA ARG A 826 3.00 36.56 9.66
C ARG A 826 1.71 35.75 9.74
N PRO A 827 0.65 36.29 10.39
CA PRO A 827 -0.59 35.56 10.63
C PRO A 827 -1.29 35.04 9.37
N ASP A 828 -1.10 35.72 8.25
CA ASP A 828 -1.67 35.36 6.93
C ASP A 828 -0.74 34.54 6.04
N ILE A 829 0.38 34.05 6.58
CA ILE A 829 1.32 33.22 5.82
C ILE A 829 0.63 31.96 5.29
N LYS A 830 0.83 31.70 4.01
CA LYS A 830 0.33 30.48 3.38
C LYS A 830 1.29 29.33 3.65
N LEU A 831 0.77 28.22 4.12
CA LEU A 831 1.55 27.04 4.48
C LEU A 831 1.11 25.85 3.65
N GLY A 832 2.05 25.18 3.01
CA GLY A 832 1.80 23.96 2.24
C GLY A 832 2.94 22.96 2.35
N ILE A 833 2.71 21.76 1.86
CA ILE A 833 3.69 20.68 1.77
C ILE A 833 3.79 20.20 0.33
N CYS A 834 4.96 19.91 -0.15
CA CYS A 834 5.19 19.49 -1.54
C CYS A 834 6.10 18.26 -1.68
N GLY A 835 6.56 17.65 -0.59
CA GLY A 835 7.33 16.40 -0.63
C GLY A 835 6.46 15.20 -1.03
N GLU A 836 7.07 14.04 -1.18
CA GLU A 836 6.39 12.76 -1.48
C GLU A 836 5.26 12.45 -0.49
N HIS A 837 5.36 12.95 0.72
CA HIS A 837 4.37 12.77 1.79
C HIS A 837 3.03 13.47 1.53
N GLY A 838 2.98 14.46 0.64
CA GLY A 838 1.77 15.24 0.35
C GLY A 838 0.60 14.44 -0.25
N GLY A 839 0.86 13.24 -0.74
CA GLY A 839 -0.15 12.31 -1.26
C GLY A 839 -0.36 11.06 -0.40
N GLU A 840 0.28 10.97 0.76
CA GLU A 840 0.16 9.83 1.65
C GLU A 840 -0.89 10.12 2.74
N PRO A 841 -1.93 9.27 2.92
CA PRO A 841 -3.10 9.59 3.74
C PRO A 841 -2.81 10.02 5.18
N THR A 842 -1.92 9.33 5.89
CA THR A 842 -1.61 9.68 7.29
C THR A 842 -0.82 10.99 7.40
N SER A 843 0.01 11.26 6.42
CA SER A 843 0.76 12.53 6.32
C SER A 843 -0.17 13.69 5.98
N VAL A 844 -1.17 13.46 5.13
CA VAL A 844 -2.23 14.45 4.83
C VAL A 844 -3.04 14.76 6.09
N GLU A 845 -3.41 13.76 6.87
CA GLU A 845 -4.11 13.94 8.15
C GLU A 845 -3.26 14.77 9.13
N PHE A 846 -1.96 14.49 9.21
CA PHE A 846 -1.04 15.31 10.01
C PHE A 846 -1.02 16.78 9.54
N CYS A 847 -0.94 17.03 8.25
CA CYS A 847 -0.96 18.38 7.69
C CYS A 847 -2.27 19.12 8.01
N HIS A 848 -3.39 18.40 7.94
CA HIS A 848 -4.68 18.95 8.38
C HIS A 848 -4.66 19.33 9.86
N ASN A 849 -4.18 18.43 10.72
CA ASN A 849 -4.19 18.62 12.17
C ASN A 849 -3.30 19.77 12.64
N ILE A 850 -2.20 20.05 11.95
CA ILE A 850 -1.34 21.21 12.26
C ILE A 850 -1.79 22.49 11.54
N GLY A 851 -2.87 22.43 10.78
CA GLY A 851 -3.51 23.59 10.16
C GLY A 851 -2.80 24.13 8.92
N LEU A 852 -2.15 23.29 8.11
CA LEU A 852 -1.65 23.74 6.80
C LEU A 852 -2.81 24.16 5.89
N ASN A 853 -2.51 25.00 4.90
CA ASN A 853 -3.50 25.50 3.94
C ASN A 853 -3.73 24.48 2.80
N TYR A 854 -2.68 23.79 2.36
CA TYR A 854 -2.79 22.81 1.30
C TYR A 854 -1.69 21.73 1.40
N VAL A 855 -1.93 20.61 0.72
CA VAL A 855 -0.93 19.62 0.37
C VAL A 855 -0.73 19.60 -1.13
N SER A 856 0.46 19.23 -1.60
CA SER A 856 0.78 19.11 -3.01
C SER A 856 1.42 17.75 -3.28
N CYS A 857 0.95 17.06 -4.30
CA CYS A 857 1.35 15.69 -4.62
C CYS A 857 1.37 15.44 -6.13
N SER A 858 1.89 14.29 -6.53
CA SER A 858 1.87 13.88 -7.94
C SER A 858 0.42 13.78 -8.46
N PRO A 859 0.19 13.96 -9.78
CA PRO A 859 -1.17 14.05 -10.33
C PRO A 859 -2.10 12.90 -9.94
N TYR A 860 -1.62 11.67 -10.01
CA TYR A 860 -2.44 10.48 -9.70
C TYR A 860 -2.74 10.30 -8.21
N ARG A 861 -2.05 11.01 -7.33
CA ARG A 861 -2.33 11.03 -5.89
C ARG A 861 -3.33 12.09 -5.46
N VAL A 862 -3.71 12.98 -6.35
CA VAL A 862 -4.67 14.07 -6.05
C VAL A 862 -6.00 13.53 -5.49
N PRO A 863 -6.65 12.52 -6.07
CA PRO A 863 -7.88 11.96 -5.49
C PRO A 863 -7.65 11.36 -4.10
N ILE A 864 -6.53 10.69 -3.88
CA ILE A 864 -6.16 10.12 -2.59
C ILE A 864 -6.03 11.21 -1.53
N ALA A 865 -5.33 12.29 -1.85
CA ALA A 865 -5.15 13.43 -0.95
C ALA A 865 -6.47 14.16 -0.64
N ARG A 866 -7.34 14.33 -1.63
CA ARG A 866 -8.68 14.92 -1.45
C ARG A 866 -9.54 14.09 -0.49
N LEU A 867 -9.55 12.77 -0.67
CA LEU A 867 -10.30 11.89 0.22
C LEU A 867 -9.69 11.85 1.63
N ALA A 868 -8.37 11.75 1.75
CA ALA A 868 -7.68 11.77 3.04
C ALA A 868 -7.91 13.07 3.80
N ALA A 869 -7.90 14.21 3.11
CA ALA A 869 -8.19 15.52 3.69
C ALA A 869 -9.64 15.61 4.24
N ALA A 870 -10.60 15.07 3.50
CA ALA A 870 -11.98 14.98 3.93
C ALA A 870 -12.15 14.08 5.15
N GLN A 871 -11.51 12.92 5.14
CA GLN A 871 -11.51 11.98 6.26
C GLN A 871 -10.90 12.61 7.53
N ALA A 872 -9.79 13.34 7.39
CA ALA A 872 -9.18 14.06 8.50
C ALA A 872 -10.14 15.07 9.12
N LYS A 873 -10.86 15.85 8.30
CA LYS A 873 -11.84 16.81 8.78
C LYS A 873 -13.03 16.15 9.48
N LEU A 874 -13.55 15.08 8.93
CA LEU A 874 -14.69 14.35 9.49
C LEU A 874 -14.35 13.68 10.82
N LYS A 875 -13.12 13.22 11.00
CA LYS A 875 -12.64 12.65 12.28
C LYS A 875 -12.63 13.67 13.44
N GLU A 876 -12.49 14.97 13.16
CA GLU A 876 -12.57 16.01 14.19
C GLU A 876 -13.96 16.14 14.81
N THR A 877 -14.99 15.74 14.08
CA THR A 877 -16.39 15.93 14.47
C THR A 877 -17.01 14.67 15.10
N MET A 878 -16.25 13.56 15.13
CA MET A 878 -16.62 12.32 15.79
C MET A 878 -16.01 12.21 17.19
#